data_43e982595045bcf55ba85aad69244ab3
#
_entry.id   43e982595045bcf55ba85aad69244ab3
#
_cell.length_a   1.000
_cell.length_b   1.000
_cell.length_c   1.000
_cell.angle_alpha   90.00
_cell.angle_beta   90.00
_cell.angle_gamma   90.00
#
_symmetry.space_group_name_H-M   'P 1'
#
loop_
_entity.id
_entity.type
_entity.pdbx_description
1 polymer ?
#
loop_
_entity_poly.entity_id
_entity_poly.type
_entity_poly.pdbx_seq_one_letter_code
_entity_poly.pdbx_strand_id
1 'polypeptide(L)'
;MIPDDLPISPFLEEICSTLKNSESRFLILSAETAAGKSTAVPPALLNAFPKKILMLEPRRLAVLSIAERISSMLEEETGGICGYRMHLENCVSEKTRLEIITEAILTRRLQNDPALEDVSVVVLDEFHERSVHTDLALAFLKEAMQLRDDLYVVVMSATIETKRLSEYLGTAEKPAPVIKVPGRKFPVKVEYAGNVSPSKAVLDEVKKCSPGQTILVFLPGIFEINRVKEELLESGMPDENCRLLILHSSIDFKEQKKVLEPLSENEVRVVLSSAIAETSLTVPGVRTVIDSGFARLNRMNITLGMEHLVTERESLFSAEQRSGRAGRLAEGKCIRLWNKNDVLNLETPPEILRSDITSLVLECFAWGVKDFSALNWLTSPNMAAWNEAVKLLKELDCIDEKNTITETGRASLKLGLHPRLCKVALCGFSEAVLNYSNYGRSSVQVQRRFLQDLENRLKKIPERVKIPVKEKSLAVLNGFPDRIARHAGKGLYKFPSGRVAHIQKKEAERISVFPEWIVVPEVDSGDSEGCIYSYEVLDENIAGEWLKNRLKTEVLVDFENNRLCKKEILCYGKLIFSEKKLNVSSEDYGAAVCAKIKREGLDFLPFNAEAESLLMRAAFYSEQKGMENKAEKTVLSENAQEWLLPFLSGQNSVSEKMVFDALYWYLGGAEIDREVPVQIVLSNGKKRKLTYEKLSSPEDKTKLIIRPVLEIIIQQIFGCFETPEVMGVPVLLRLLSPARRPLQITDDLANFWSNTWPEICKEMKGRYPKHKWDYKISCDE
;
A
#
# COMPACT_ATOMS: atom_id res chain seq x y z
N MET A 1 -12.91 -40.81 -6.08
CA MET A 1 -11.94 -41.15 -5.03
C MET A 1 -10.77 -40.17 -5.07
N ILE A 2 -10.26 -39.66 -3.92
CA ILE A 2 -9.11 -38.74 -3.93
C ILE A 2 -7.88 -39.53 -4.42
N PRO A 3 -7.11 -39.05 -5.38
CA PRO A 3 -5.93 -39.77 -5.87
C PRO A 3 -4.85 -39.89 -4.76
N ASP A 4 -4.33 -41.09 -4.60
CA ASP A 4 -3.31 -41.40 -3.56
C ASP A 4 -1.91 -40.86 -3.91
N ASP A 5 -1.70 -40.49 -5.17
CA ASP A 5 -0.40 -40.03 -5.71
C ASP A 5 -0.13 -38.54 -5.46
N LEU A 6 -1.11 -37.79 -4.92
CA LEU A 6 -0.92 -36.38 -4.59
C LEU A 6 -0.05 -36.22 -3.33
N PRO A 7 0.90 -35.28 -3.30
CA PRO A 7 1.75 -35.04 -2.14
C PRO A 7 0.99 -34.80 -0.83
N ILE A 8 -0.23 -34.26 -0.91
CA ILE A 8 -1.08 -33.95 0.26
C ILE A 8 -1.84 -35.19 0.77
N SER A 9 -2.04 -36.24 -0.03
CA SER A 9 -2.89 -37.38 0.32
C SER A 9 -2.52 -38.04 1.63
N PRO A 10 -1.24 -38.25 1.99
CA PRO A 10 -0.85 -38.82 3.29
C PRO A 10 -1.20 -37.97 4.50
N PHE A 11 -1.44 -36.65 4.29
CA PHE A 11 -1.70 -35.68 5.36
C PHE A 11 -3.19 -35.44 5.60
N LEU A 12 -4.11 -35.94 4.77
CA LEU A 12 -5.53 -35.62 4.83
C LEU A 12 -6.20 -36.01 6.15
N GLU A 13 -5.86 -37.15 6.71
CA GLU A 13 -6.36 -37.58 8.03
C GLU A 13 -5.82 -36.69 9.15
N GLU A 14 -4.53 -36.35 9.10
CA GLU A 14 -3.89 -35.43 10.04
C GLU A 14 -4.52 -34.03 9.95
N ILE A 15 -4.79 -33.51 8.76
CA ILE A 15 -5.47 -32.24 8.55
C ILE A 15 -6.85 -32.23 9.21
N CYS A 16 -7.66 -33.24 8.95
CA CYS A 16 -9.00 -33.35 9.53
C CYS A 16 -9.00 -33.51 11.06
N SER A 17 -8.11 -34.34 11.59
CA SER A 17 -8.00 -34.57 13.05
C SER A 17 -7.43 -33.36 13.78
N THR A 18 -6.38 -32.74 13.23
CA THR A 18 -5.79 -31.53 13.82
C THR A 18 -6.80 -30.38 13.84
N LEU A 19 -7.58 -30.17 12.76
CA LEU A 19 -8.60 -29.14 12.74
C LEU A 19 -9.68 -29.35 13.80
N LYS A 20 -10.18 -30.61 13.95
CA LYS A 20 -11.18 -30.94 14.97
C LYS A 20 -10.68 -30.74 16.40
N ASN A 21 -9.40 -31.01 16.64
CA ASN A 21 -8.78 -30.90 17.97
C ASN A 21 -8.16 -29.51 18.24
N SER A 22 -8.19 -28.61 17.28
CA SER A 22 -7.65 -27.26 17.44
C SER A 22 -8.50 -26.43 18.40
N GLU A 23 -7.93 -25.98 19.51
CA GLU A 23 -8.61 -25.09 20.46
C GLU A 23 -9.04 -23.78 19.81
N SER A 24 -8.22 -23.23 18.89
CA SER A 24 -8.56 -22.04 18.14
C SER A 24 -9.60 -22.27 17.05
N ARG A 25 -9.85 -23.54 16.68
CA ARG A 25 -10.68 -23.95 15.53
C ARG A 25 -10.18 -23.43 14.18
N PHE A 26 -8.93 -22.97 14.14
CA PHE A 26 -8.20 -22.64 12.95
C PHE A 26 -7.12 -23.69 12.66
N LEU A 27 -6.84 -23.87 11.37
CA LEU A 27 -5.70 -24.63 10.88
C LEU A 27 -5.03 -23.88 9.74
N ILE A 28 -3.72 -23.76 9.79
CA ILE A 28 -2.92 -23.22 8.69
C ILE A 28 -2.30 -24.40 7.93
N LEU A 29 -2.60 -24.48 6.65
CA LEU A 29 -2.03 -25.46 5.74
C LEU A 29 -1.04 -24.76 4.81
N SER A 30 0.23 -24.90 5.08
CA SER A 30 1.32 -24.44 4.22
C SER A 30 1.70 -25.56 3.27
N ALA A 31 1.27 -25.47 2.03
CA ALA A 31 1.57 -26.46 1.02
C ALA A 31 2.04 -25.78 -0.26
N GLU A 32 3.10 -26.30 -0.83
CA GLU A 32 3.62 -25.80 -2.09
C GLU A 32 2.61 -25.92 -3.24
N THR A 33 2.83 -25.16 -4.32
CA THR A 33 2.00 -25.28 -5.51
C THR A 33 2.08 -26.71 -6.08
N ALA A 34 0.94 -27.22 -6.60
CA ALA A 34 0.80 -28.60 -7.13
C ALA A 34 0.82 -29.72 -6.06
N ALA A 35 0.78 -29.42 -4.77
CA ALA A 35 0.61 -30.46 -3.74
C ALA A 35 -0.80 -31.08 -3.73
N GLY A 36 -1.77 -30.51 -4.46
CA GLY A 36 -3.17 -30.96 -4.50
C GLY A 36 -4.07 -30.34 -3.42
N LYS A 37 -3.62 -29.29 -2.71
CA LYS A 37 -4.35 -28.66 -1.60
C LYS A 37 -5.80 -28.31 -1.97
N SER A 38 -6.01 -27.57 -3.06
CA SER A 38 -7.32 -27.02 -3.49
C SER A 38 -8.29 -28.10 -3.96
N THR A 39 -7.79 -29.27 -4.40
CA THR A 39 -8.62 -30.34 -4.96
C THR A 39 -8.82 -31.52 -4.01
N ALA A 40 -7.92 -31.77 -3.05
CA ALA A 40 -7.99 -32.92 -2.16
C ALA A 40 -8.47 -32.57 -0.74
N VAL A 41 -8.11 -31.39 -0.19
CA VAL A 41 -8.50 -31.01 1.17
C VAL A 41 -10.01 -30.79 1.30
N PRO A 42 -10.70 -30.02 0.43
CA PRO A 42 -12.14 -29.78 0.58
C PRO A 42 -12.97 -31.07 0.53
N PRO A 43 -12.74 -32.05 -0.37
CA PRO A 43 -13.45 -33.34 -0.33
C PRO A 43 -13.15 -34.17 0.93
N ALA A 44 -11.92 -34.13 1.48
CA ALA A 44 -11.62 -34.83 2.72
C ALA A 44 -12.40 -34.22 3.90
N LEU A 45 -12.56 -32.91 3.95
CA LEU A 45 -13.36 -32.23 4.95
C LEU A 45 -14.86 -32.56 4.85
N LEU A 46 -15.41 -32.85 3.65
CA LEU A 46 -16.80 -33.27 3.48
C LEU A 46 -17.12 -34.54 4.25
N ASN A 47 -16.18 -35.48 4.34
CA ASN A 47 -16.34 -36.74 5.08
C ASN A 47 -16.16 -36.52 6.59
N ALA A 48 -15.38 -35.54 6.99
CA ALA A 48 -15.03 -35.28 8.37
C ALA A 48 -16.03 -34.39 9.11
N PHE A 49 -16.78 -33.54 8.39
CA PHE A 49 -17.67 -32.52 8.97
C PHE A 49 -19.13 -32.66 8.44
N PRO A 50 -20.17 -32.44 9.32
CA PRO A 50 -21.54 -32.80 8.96
C PRO A 50 -22.25 -31.78 8.06
N LYS A 51 -21.95 -30.48 8.18
CA LYS A 51 -22.61 -29.41 7.44
C LYS A 51 -21.82 -29.04 6.15
N LYS A 52 -22.17 -27.95 5.51
CA LYS A 52 -21.50 -27.47 4.30
C LYS A 52 -20.05 -27.06 4.54
N ILE A 53 -19.25 -27.20 3.49
CA ILE A 53 -17.92 -26.66 3.37
C ILE A 53 -17.96 -25.50 2.37
N LEU A 54 -17.52 -24.32 2.78
CA LEU A 54 -17.33 -23.18 1.89
C LEU A 54 -15.85 -23.05 1.57
N MET A 55 -15.48 -23.06 0.30
CA MET A 55 -14.11 -22.79 -0.16
C MET A 55 -14.07 -21.47 -0.90
N LEU A 56 -13.32 -20.53 -0.36
CA LEU A 56 -13.04 -19.26 -1.01
C LEU A 56 -11.84 -19.40 -1.94
N GLU A 57 -12.05 -19.05 -3.22
CA GLU A 57 -11.02 -19.01 -4.25
C GLU A 57 -11.10 -17.64 -4.96
N PRO A 58 -10.03 -16.83 -4.99
CA PRO A 58 -10.10 -15.47 -5.53
C PRO A 58 -10.33 -15.43 -7.05
N ARG A 59 -9.97 -16.47 -7.80
CA ARG A 59 -9.95 -16.43 -9.27
C ARG A 59 -11.06 -17.23 -9.90
N ARG A 60 -11.91 -16.58 -10.70
CA ARG A 60 -13.07 -17.19 -11.37
C ARG A 60 -12.72 -18.43 -12.21
N LEU A 61 -11.61 -18.39 -12.96
CA LEU A 61 -11.17 -19.52 -13.76
C LEU A 61 -10.75 -20.72 -12.90
N ALA A 62 -10.12 -20.47 -11.76
CA ALA A 62 -9.75 -21.49 -10.80
C ALA A 62 -10.98 -22.09 -10.11
N VAL A 63 -11.97 -21.28 -9.73
CA VAL A 63 -13.26 -21.75 -9.17
C VAL A 63 -13.89 -22.82 -10.06
N LEU A 64 -13.97 -22.56 -11.36
CA LEU A 64 -14.55 -23.51 -12.30
C LEU A 64 -13.70 -24.77 -12.46
N SER A 65 -12.38 -24.61 -12.67
CA SER A 65 -11.49 -25.74 -12.86
C SER A 65 -11.42 -26.65 -11.63
N ILE A 66 -11.44 -26.06 -10.41
CA ILE A 66 -11.45 -26.82 -9.17
C ILE A 66 -12.81 -27.52 -8.99
N ALA A 67 -13.94 -26.85 -9.26
CA ALA A 67 -15.27 -27.45 -9.16
C ALA A 67 -15.43 -28.63 -10.15
N GLU A 68 -15.05 -28.42 -11.41
CA GLU A 68 -15.08 -29.50 -12.44
C GLU A 68 -14.18 -30.67 -12.03
N ARG A 69 -12.97 -30.38 -11.51
CA ARG A 69 -12.03 -31.43 -11.08
C ARG A 69 -12.52 -32.23 -9.89
N ILE A 70 -13.04 -31.54 -8.87
CA ILE A 70 -13.58 -32.21 -7.65
C ILE A 70 -14.83 -33.02 -8.02
N SER A 71 -15.75 -32.48 -8.82
CA SER A 71 -16.95 -33.21 -9.27
C SER A 71 -16.57 -34.48 -10.04
N SER A 72 -15.58 -34.40 -10.94
CA SER A 72 -15.06 -35.57 -11.65
C SER A 72 -14.45 -36.60 -10.68
N MET A 73 -13.74 -36.18 -9.64
CA MET A 73 -13.17 -37.08 -8.62
C MET A 73 -14.24 -37.75 -7.75
N LEU A 74 -15.39 -37.08 -7.57
CA LEU A 74 -16.56 -37.60 -6.85
C LEU A 74 -17.49 -38.43 -7.76
N GLU A 75 -17.16 -38.55 -9.06
CA GLU A 75 -17.97 -39.23 -10.06
C GLU A 75 -19.37 -38.63 -10.23
N GLU A 76 -19.49 -37.30 -10.08
CA GLU A 76 -20.73 -36.55 -10.16
C GLU A 76 -20.61 -35.37 -11.14
N GLU A 77 -21.75 -34.82 -11.56
CA GLU A 77 -21.80 -33.58 -12.31
C GLU A 77 -21.58 -32.37 -11.38
N THR A 78 -20.96 -31.30 -11.91
CA THR A 78 -20.81 -30.05 -11.18
C THR A 78 -22.19 -29.48 -10.84
N GLY A 79 -22.41 -29.11 -9.57
CA GLY A 79 -23.71 -28.71 -9.02
C GLY A 79 -24.41 -29.83 -8.24
N GLY A 80 -23.86 -31.06 -8.23
CA GLY A 80 -24.23 -32.14 -7.32
C GLY A 80 -23.71 -31.88 -5.90
N ILE A 81 -22.88 -32.76 -5.37
CA ILE A 81 -22.25 -32.60 -4.03
C ILE A 81 -21.29 -31.39 -4.04
N CYS A 82 -20.53 -31.22 -5.12
CA CYS A 82 -19.65 -30.06 -5.34
C CYS A 82 -20.27 -29.10 -6.35
N GLY A 83 -20.32 -27.81 -6.00
CA GLY A 83 -20.82 -26.76 -6.87
C GLY A 83 -20.06 -25.45 -6.66
N TYR A 84 -20.42 -24.43 -7.40
CA TYR A 84 -19.78 -23.14 -7.29
C TYR A 84 -20.77 -21.96 -7.35
N ARG A 85 -20.36 -20.82 -6.76
CA ARG A 85 -21.04 -19.52 -6.90
C ARG A 85 -20.03 -18.43 -7.21
N MET A 86 -20.30 -17.71 -8.28
CA MET A 86 -19.55 -16.53 -8.69
C MET A 86 -20.52 -15.41 -9.07
N HIS A 87 -20.02 -14.20 -9.21
CA HIS A 87 -20.82 -13.11 -9.75
C HIS A 87 -21.31 -13.46 -11.16
N LEU A 88 -22.61 -13.36 -11.41
CA LEU A 88 -23.32 -13.69 -12.65
C LEU A 88 -23.39 -15.18 -13.02
N GLU A 89 -22.83 -16.08 -12.24
CA GLU A 89 -22.81 -17.50 -12.59
C GLU A 89 -22.84 -18.38 -11.33
N ASN A 90 -23.73 -19.36 -11.29
CA ASN A 90 -23.78 -20.33 -10.22
C ASN A 90 -24.17 -21.72 -10.77
N CYS A 91 -23.67 -22.74 -10.13
CA CYS A 91 -24.00 -24.13 -10.40
C CYS A 91 -24.03 -24.89 -9.06
N VAL A 92 -25.19 -24.85 -8.42
CA VAL A 92 -25.45 -25.49 -7.12
C VAL A 92 -26.88 -26.05 -7.08
N SER A 93 -27.11 -27.07 -6.27
CA SER A 93 -28.42 -27.67 -6.00
C SER A 93 -28.63 -27.81 -4.48
N GLU A 94 -29.75 -28.35 -4.07
CA GLU A 94 -30.01 -28.67 -2.66
C GLU A 94 -29.08 -29.75 -2.10
N LYS A 95 -28.50 -30.55 -2.98
CA LYS A 95 -27.51 -31.60 -2.61
C LYS A 95 -26.11 -31.04 -2.38
N THR A 96 -25.83 -29.79 -2.80
CA THR A 96 -24.51 -29.20 -2.75
C THR A 96 -24.05 -28.98 -1.31
N ARG A 97 -22.99 -29.69 -0.92
CA ARG A 97 -22.35 -29.61 0.40
C ARG A 97 -21.00 -28.91 0.34
N LEU A 98 -20.30 -28.96 -0.79
CA LEU A 98 -19.08 -28.19 -1.05
C LEU A 98 -19.39 -27.09 -2.02
N GLU A 99 -19.36 -25.85 -1.56
CA GLU A 99 -19.55 -24.69 -2.40
C GLU A 99 -18.22 -23.94 -2.58
N ILE A 100 -17.71 -23.88 -3.82
CA ILE A 100 -16.54 -23.06 -4.16
C ILE A 100 -17.03 -21.67 -4.55
N ILE A 101 -16.57 -20.63 -3.84
CA ILE A 101 -17.12 -19.29 -3.95
C ILE A 101 -16.02 -18.27 -4.19
N THR A 102 -16.37 -17.18 -4.91
CA THR A 102 -15.50 -16.01 -4.99
C THR A 102 -15.62 -15.13 -3.74
N GLU A 103 -14.60 -14.35 -3.45
CA GLU A 103 -14.39 -13.61 -2.20
C GLU A 103 -15.59 -12.79 -1.73
N ALA A 104 -16.14 -11.93 -2.60
CA ALA A 104 -17.28 -11.06 -2.26
C ALA A 104 -18.58 -11.83 -1.90
N ILE A 105 -18.66 -13.13 -2.19
CA ILE A 105 -19.82 -13.94 -1.83
C ILE A 105 -19.74 -14.34 -0.35
N LEU A 106 -18.55 -14.61 0.18
CA LEU A 106 -18.37 -14.96 1.58
C LEU A 106 -18.73 -13.80 2.52
N THR A 107 -18.20 -12.59 2.25
CA THR A 107 -18.52 -11.41 3.07
C THR A 107 -20.02 -11.11 3.06
N ARG A 108 -20.65 -11.23 1.90
CA ARG A 108 -22.10 -11.04 1.76
C ARG A 108 -22.92 -12.10 2.49
N ARG A 109 -22.44 -13.35 2.51
CA ARG A 109 -23.10 -14.44 3.23
C ARG A 109 -22.99 -14.21 4.75
N LEU A 110 -21.82 -13.82 5.25
CA LEU A 110 -21.61 -13.44 6.65
C LEU A 110 -22.52 -12.27 7.07
N GLN A 111 -22.71 -11.26 6.23
CA GLN A 111 -23.61 -10.14 6.54
C GLN A 111 -25.09 -10.56 6.65
N ASN A 112 -25.53 -11.58 5.88
CA ASN A 112 -26.90 -12.08 5.92
C ASN A 112 -27.09 -13.12 7.03
N ASP A 113 -26.09 -13.91 7.32
CA ASP A 113 -26.04 -14.95 8.36
C ASP A 113 -24.67 -14.89 9.06
N PRO A 114 -24.54 -14.01 10.08
CA PRO A 114 -23.27 -13.86 10.83
C PRO A 114 -22.76 -15.13 11.48
N ALA A 115 -23.64 -16.05 11.81
CA ALA A 115 -23.28 -17.33 12.43
C ALA A 115 -22.91 -18.42 11.41
N LEU A 116 -23.23 -18.24 10.10
CA LEU A 116 -23.07 -19.27 9.06
C LEU A 116 -23.64 -20.62 9.49
N GLU A 117 -24.91 -20.64 9.93
CA GLU A 117 -25.54 -21.79 10.64
C GLU A 117 -25.47 -23.11 9.85
N ASP A 118 -25.52 -23.05 8.52
CA ASP A 118 -25.48 -24.21 7.63
C ASP A 118 -24.04 -24.67 7.26
N VAL A 119 -23.00 -24.01 7.78
CA VAL A 119 -21.58 -24.24 7.44
C VAL A 119 -20.84 -24.85 8.62
N SER A 120 -20.01 -25.88 8.39
CA SER A 120 -19.05 -26.41 9.37
C SER A 120 -17.64 -25.86 9.18
N VAL A 121 -17.20 -25.73 7.93
CA VAL A 121 -15.81 -25.32 7.64
C VAL A 121 -15.80 -24.26 6.54
N VAL A 122 -15.00 -23.24 6.76
CA VAL A 122 -14.61 -22.27 5.73
C VAL A 122 -13.14 -22.49 5.36
N VAL A 123 -12.87 -22.69 4.09
CA VAL A 123 -11.52 -22.83 3.54
C VAL A 123 -11.15 -21.56 2.80
N LEU A 124 -10.09 -20.87 3.22
CA LEU A 124 -9.53 -19.70 2.53
C LEU A 124 -8.34 -20.15 1.72
N ASP A 125 -8.50 -20.33 0.41
CA ASP A 125 -7.41 -20.74 -0.47
C ASP A 125 -6.65 -19.53 -1.01
N GLU A 126 -5.42 -19.77 -1.44
CA GLU A 126 -4.47 -18.77 -1.95
C GLU A 126 -4.35 -17.54 -1.03
N PHE A 127 -4.40 -17.74 0.28
CA PHE A 127 -4.43 -16.67 1.27
C PHE A 127 -3.24 -15.70 1.17
N HIS A 128 -2.12 -16.14 0.59
CA HIS A 128 -0.94 -15.28 0.35
C HIS A 128 -1.19 -14.14 -0.67
N GLU A 129 -2.26 -14.18 -1.46
CA GLU A 129 -2.63 -13.06 -2.34
C GLU A 129 -3.07 -11.83 -1.54
N ARG A 130 -3.52 -12.01 -0.28
CA ARG A 130 -3.84 -10.93 0.67
C ARG A 130 -4.75 -9.86 0.06
N SER A 131 -5.83 -10.30 -0.59
CA SER A 131 -6.84 -9.37 -1.12
C SER A 131 -7.60 -8.67 0.01
N VAL A 132 -8.18 -7.50 -0.29
CA VAL A 132 -9.04 -6.75 0.64
C VAL A 132 -10.18 -7.61 1.17
N HIS A 133 -10.82 -8.37 0.29
CA HIS A 133 -11.96 -9.23 0.67
C HIS A 133 -11.55 -10.42 1.54
N THR A 134 -10.41 -11.04 1.27
CA THR A 134 -9.92 -12.16 2.07
C THR A 134 -9.52 -11.71 3.47
N ASP A 135 -8.83 -10.56 3.61
CA ASP A 135 -8.46 -10.00 4.91
C ASP A 135 -9.72 -9.60 5.72
N LEU A 136 -10.73 -9.00 5.06
CA LEU A 136 -12.01 -8.68 5.69
C LEU A 136 -12.79 -9.94 6.12
N ALA A 137 -12.88 -10.94 5.22
CA ALA A 137 -13.57 -12.18 5.51
C ALA A 137 -12.94 -12.89 6.72
N LEU A 138 -11.62 -12.90 6.83
CA LEU A 138 -10.93 -13.48 7.97
C LEU A 138 -11.25 -12.74 9.28
N ALA A 139 -11.30 -11.39 9.26
CA ALA A 139 -11.66 -10.60 10.43
C ALA A 139 -13.12 -10.89 10.87
N PHE A 140 -14.06 -10.96 9.93
CA PHE A 140 -15.46 -11.30 10.21
C PHE A 140 -15.62 -12.75 10.69
N LEU A 141 -14.88 -13.72 10.13
CA LEU A 141 -14.90 -15.10 10.58
C LEU A 141 -14.43 -15.25 12.03
N LYS A 142 -13.41 -14.48 12.46
CA LYS A 142 -12.98 -14.47 13.86
C LYS A 142 -14.09 -14.04 14.81
N GLU A 143 -14.92 -13.08 14.43
CA GLU A 143 -16.09 -12.68 15.22
C GLU A 143 -17.22 -13.70 15.12
N ALA A 144 -17.54 -14.22 13.92
CA ALA A 144 -18.54 -15.23 13.71
C ALA A 144 -18.29 -16.49 14.54
N MET A 145 -17.03 -16.91 14.67
CA MET A 145 -16.62 -18.05 15.49
C MET A 145 -16.83 -17.86 16.99
N GLN A 146 -17.05 -16.63 17.46
CA GLN A 146 -17.44 -16.38 18.86
C GLN A 146 -18.91 -16.67 19.12
N LEU A 147 -19.75 -16.75 18.07
CA LEU A 147 -21.19 -17.00 18.17
C LEU A 147 -21.51 -18.50 18.27
N ARG A 148 -20.58 -19.39 17.90
CA ARG A 148 -20.80 -20.85 17.88
C ARG A 148 -19.47 -21.63 17.92
N ASP A 149 -19.52 -22.85 18.46
CA ASP A 149 -18.33 -23.66 18.69
C ASP A 149 -18.06 -24.72 17.60
N ASP A 150 -18.96 -24.90 16.63
CA ASP A 150 -18.87 -25.91 15.57
C ASP A 150 -18.53 -25.32 14.19
N LEU A 151 -18.00 -24.11 14.15
CA LEU A 151 -17.44 -23.46 12.95
C LEU A 151 -15.91 -23.52 12.99
N TYR A 152 -15.32 -24.01 11.90
CA TYR A 152 -13.88 -24.18 11.73
C TYR A 152 -13.38 -23.43 10.51
N VAL A 153 -12.11 -23.01 10.52
CA VAL A 153 -11.49 -22.29 9.40
C VAL A 153 -10.14 -22.92 9.04
N VAL A 154 -9.96 -23.22 7.76
CA VAL A 154 -8.68 -23.66 7.19
C VAL A 154 -8.13 -22.56 6.31
N VAL A 155 -6.92 -22.09 6.61
CA VAL A 155 -6.20 -21.11 5.79
C VAL A 155 -5.14 -21.84 4.99
N MET A 156 -5.29 -21.89 3.67
CA MET A 156 -4.36 -22.56 2.76
C MET A 156 -3.49 -21.53 2.03
N SER A 157 -2.20 -21.79 2.02
CA SER A 157 -1.23 -20.88 1.40
C SER A 157 -0.03 -21.64 0.85
N ALA A 158 0.58 -21.09 -0.20
CA ALA A 158 1.83 -21.64 -0.73
C ALA A 158 3.04 -21.27 0.14
N THR A 159 3.04 -20.06 0.69
CA THR A 159 4.08 -19.55 1.61
C THR A 159 3.48 -18.37 2.37
N ILE A 160 3.69 -18.31 3.67
CA ILE A 160 3.38 -17.13 4.51
C ILE A 160 4.37 -17.14 5.66
N GLU A 161 4.60 -15.98 6.26
CA GLU A 161 5.11 -15.90 7.64
C GLU A 161 4.16 -16.66 8.58
N THR A 162 4.28 -18.00 8.55
CA THR A 162 3.38 -18.92 9.25
C THR A 162 3.33 -18.61 10.74
N LYS A 163 4.41 -18.06 11.31
CA LYS A 163 4.48 -17.70 12.72
C LYS A 163 3.49 -16.57 13.05
N ARG A 164 3.57 -15.43 12.34
CA ARG A 164 2.67 -14.29 12.58
C ARG A 164 1.20 -14.65 12.37
N LEU A 165 0.91 -15.42 11.31
CA LEU A 165 -0.46 -15.86 11.03
C LEU A 165 -0.96 -16.84 12.11
N SER A 166 -0.12 -17.76 12.58
CA SER A 166 -0.46 -18.74 13.63
C SER A 166 -0.75 -18.06 14.96
N GLU A 167 0.05 -17.09 15.37
CA GLU A 167 -0.18 -16.25 16.55
C GLU A 167 -1.46 -15.42 16.42
N TYR A 168 -1.73 -14.86 15.24
CA TYR A 168 -2.95 -14.08 14.98
C TYR A 168 -4.22 -14.93 15.03
N LEU A 169 -4.20 -16.15 14.50
CA LEU A 169 -5.35 -17.08 14.47
C LEU A 169 -5.53 -17.86 15.77
N GLY A 170 -4.54 -17.90 16.61
CA GLY A 170 -4.57 -18.38 17.98
C GLY A 170 -4.28 -17.24 18.95
N THR A 171 -3.32 -17.49 19.83
CA THR A 171 -2.69 -16.50 20.72
C THR A 171 -1.18 -16.72 20.69
N ALA A 172 -0.41 -15.80 21.26
CA ALA A 172 1.04 -15.98 21.40
C ALA A 172 1.40 -17.22 22.27
N GLU A 173 0.55 -17.54 23.26
CA GLU A 173 0.73 -18.69 24.15
C GLU A 173 0.21 -20.01 23.54
N LYS A 174 -0.88 -19.93 22.76
CA LYS A 174 -1.53 -21.05 22.08
C LYS A 174 -1.76 -20.72 20.61
N PRO A 175 -0.73 -20.76 19.78
CA PRO A 175 -0.84 -20.44 18.35
C PRO A 175 -1.68 -21.48 17.62
N ALA A 176 -2.33 -21.10 16.55
CA ALA A 176 -3.09 -22.00 15.70
C ALA A 176 -2.15 -23.05 15.06
N PRO A 177 -2.56 -24.32 14.96
CA PRO A 177 -1.73 -25.37 14.40
C PRO A 177 -1.36 -25.09 12.92
N VAL A 178 -0.15 -25.51 12.56
CA VAL A 178 0.40 -25.38 11.21
C VAL A 178 0.83 -26.73 10.69
N ILE A 179 0.25 -27.19 9.58
CA ILE A 179 0.71 -28.37 8.85
C ILE A 179 1.46 -27.92 7.61
N LYS A 180 2.68 -28.42 7.45
CA LYS A 180 3.52 -28.15 6.27
C LYS A 180 3.59 -29.37 5.39
N VAL A 181 3.09 -29.26 4.16
CA VAL A 181 3.13 -30.34 3.16
C VAL A 181 4.20 -30.04 2.13
N PRO A 182 5.23 -30.87 2.00
CA PRO A 182 6.23 -30.71 0.97
C PRO A 182 5.60 -30.95 -0.41
N GLY A 183 5.91 -30.07 -1.37
CA GLY A 183 5.48 -30.24 -2.76
C GLY A 183 6.45 -31.11 -3.54
N ARG A 184 5.96 -31.71 -4.64
CA ARG A 184 6.85 -32.25 -5.68
C ARG A 184 7.31 -31.06 -6.53
N LYS A 185 8.55 -30.63 -6.34
CA LYS A 185 9.20 -29.67 -7.24
C LYS A 185 10.36 -30.34 -7.95
N PHE A 186 10.35 -30.24 -9.25
CA PHE A 186 11.55 -30.54 -10.03
C PHE A 186 12.47 -29.33 -10.03
N PRO A 187 13.79 -29.52 -10.15
CA PRO A 187 14.74 -28.42 -10.22
C PRO A 187 14.40 -27.44 -11.34
N VAL A 188 14.50 -26.15 -11.06
CA VAL A 188 14.35 -25.08 -12.06
C VAL A 188 15.66 -24.33 -12.16
N LYS A 189 16.26 -24.36 -13.34
CA LYS A 189 17.47 -23.59 -13.64
C LYS A 189 17.09 -22.12 -13.84
N VAL A 190 17.50 -21.24 -12.95
CA VAL A 190 17.25 -19.79 -13.06
C VAL A 190 18.44 -19.13 -13.77
N GLU A 191 18.16 -18.44 -14.87
CA GLU A 191 19.12 -17.66 -15.65
C GLU A 191 18.71 -16.18 -15.65
N TYR A 192 19.69 -15.26 -15.63
CA TYR A 192 19.47 -13.83 -15.70
C TYR A 192 19.96 -13.30 -17.04
N ALA A 193 19.07 -12.73 -17.83
CA ALA A 193 19.36 -12.23 -19.17
C ALA A 193 19.58 -10.72 -19.26
N GLY A 194 19.53 -10.01 -18.09
CA GLY A 194 19.60 -8.55 -18.08
C GLY A 194 18.43 -7.92 -18.83
N ASN A 195 18.66 -6.77 -19.47
CA ASN A 195 17.60 -6.00 -20.15
C ASN A 195 17.30 -6.50 -21.59
N VAL A 196 17.15 -7.80 -21.76
CA VAL A 196 16.72 -8.37 -23.06
C VAL A 196 15.21 -8.15 -23.23
N SER A 197 14.75 -7.80 -24.46
CA SER A 197 13.32 -7.66 -24.71
C SER A 197 12.60 -9.01 -24.58
N PRO A 198 11.37 -9.03 -24.05
CA PRO A 198 10.60 -10.27 -23.93
C PRO A 198 10.38 -11.00 -25.26
N SER A 199 10.10 -10.28 -26.33
CA SER A 199 9.94 -10.85 -27.68
C SER A 199 11.20 -11.59 -28.16
N LYS A 200 12.39 -10.97 -27.98
CA LYS A 200 13.67 -11.62 -28.33
C LYS A 200 13.91 -12.85 -27.47
N ALA A 201 13.67 -12.79 -26.16
CA ALA A 201 13.82 -13.95 -25.30
C ALA A 201 12.90 -15.11 -25.73
N VAL A 202 11.64 -14.81 -26.11
CA VAL A 202 10.70 -15.82 -26.63
C VAL A 202 11.23 -16.45 -27.93
N LEU A 203 11.65 -15.64 -28.91
CA LEU A 203 12.18 -16.13 -30.21
C LEU A 203 13.40 -17.01 -29.99
N ASP A 204 14.30 -16.66 -29.09
CA ASP A 204 15.51 -17.44 -28.79
C ASP A 204 15.19 -18.77 -28.10
N GLU A 205 14.15 -18.82 -27.24
CA GLU A 205 13.75 -20.03 -26.52
C GLU A 205 12.86 -20.96 -27.39
N VAL A 206 12.00 -20.43 -28.25
CA VAL A 206 11.20 -21.27 -29.16
C VAL A 206 12.10 -22.12 -30.04
N LYS A 207 13.23 -21.57 -30.52
CA LYS A 207 14.21 -22.33 -31.33
C LYS A 207 14.86 -23.50 -30.58
N LYS A 208 14.86 -23.48 -29.25
CA LYS A 208 15.46 -24.51 -28.38
C LYS A 208 14.41 -25.46 -27.80
N CYS A 209 13.14 -25.06 -27.87
CA CYS A 209 12.03 -25.76 -27.26
C CYS A 209 11.67 -27.02 -28.08
N SER A 210 11.47 -28.14 -27.39
CA SER A 210 10.98 -29.35 -28.01
C SER A 210 9.46 -29.33 -28.18
N PRO A 211 8.89 -29.97 -29.19
CA PRO A 211 7.44 -30.17 -29.28
C PRO A 211 6.87 -30.81 -28.00
N GLY A 212 5.62 -30.51 -27.70
CA GLY A 212 4.98 -30.94 -26.45
C GLY A 212 5.34 -30.07 -25.24
N GLN A 213 5.97 -28.89 -25.42
CA GLN A 213 6.34 -27.97 -24.34
C GLN A 213 5.67 -26.60 -24.45
N THR A 214 5.44 -25.98 -23.31
CA THR A 214 4.89 -24.63 -23.21
C THR A 214 5.95 -23.69 -22.66
N ILE A 215 6.10 -22.51 -23.27
CA ILE A 215 6.84 -21.35 -22.78
C ILE A 215 5.80 -20.40 -22.17
N LEU A 216 5.90 -20.13 -20.87
CA LEU A 216 5.04 -19.19 -20.15
C LEU A 216 5.77 -17.87 -19.92
N VAL A 217 5.22 -16.77 -20.43
CA VAL A 217 5.84 -15.44 -20.40
C VAL A 217 5.05 -14.54 -19.47
N PHE A 218 5.67 -14.04 -18.42
CA PHE A 218 5.06 -13.08 -17.49
C PHE A 218 5.36 -11.65 -17.89
N LEU A 219 4.29 -10.87 -18.10
CA LEU A 219 4.31 -9.47 -18.49
C LEU A 219 3.42 -8.63 -17.57
N PRO A 220 3.68 -7.32 -17.39
CA PRO A 220 2.94 -6.49 -16.44
C PRO A 220 1.43 -6.45 -16.69
N GLY A 221 1.00 -6.28 -17.95
CA GLY A 221 -0.40 -6.13 -18.28
C GLY A 221 -0.71 -6.27 -19.75
N ILE A 222 -1.98 -6.02 -20.11
CA ILE A 222 -2.50 -6.26 -21.48
C ILE A 222 -1.79 -5.41 -22.55
N PHE A 223 -1.33 -4.21 -22.20
CA PHE A 223 -0.63 -3.35 -23.14
C PHE A 223 0.72 -3.98 -23.57
N GLU A 224 1.51 -4.42 -22.59
CA GLU A 224 2.79 -5.08 -22.83
C GLU A 224 2.60 -6.43 -23.51
N ILE A 225 1.54 -7.18 -23.15
CA ILE A 225 1.16 -8.43 -23.81
C ILE A 225 0.87 -8.20 -25.29
N ASN A 226 0.07 -7.21 -25.63
CA ASN A 226 -0.27 -6.90 -27.02
C ASN A 226 0.95 -6.42 -27.80
N ARG A 227 1.82 -5.60 -27.22
CA ARG A 227 3.05 -5.16 -27.84
C ARG A 227 3.98 -6.34 -28.17
N VAL A 228 4.21 -7.23 -27.19
CA VAL A 228 5.05 -8.42 -27.40
C VAL A 228 4.42 -9.34 -28.46
N LYS A 229 3.08 -9.50 -28.44
CA LYS A 229 2.37 -10.25 -29.48
C LYS A 229 2.61 -9.67 -30.87
N GLU A 230 2.48 -8.35 -31.04
CA GLU A 230 2.71 -7.66 -32.32
C GLU A 230 4.15 -7.87 -32.81
N GLU A 231 5.16 -7.68 -31.93
CA GLU A 231 6.56 -7.90 -32.20
C GLU A 231 6.86 -9.37 -32.66
N LEU A 232 6.17 -10.35 -32.02
CA LEU A 232 6.29 -11.76 -32.41
C LEU A 232 5.64 -12.04 -33.79
N LEU A 233 4.47 -11.46 -34.05
CA LEU A 233 3.78 -11.59 -35.35
C LEU A 233 4.62 -10.98 -36.48
N GLU A 234 5.23 -9.81 -36.29
CA GLU A 234 6.13 -9.16 -37.24
C GLU A 234 7.38 -10.03 -37.51
N SER A 235 7.80 -10.81 -36.51
CA SER A 235 8.92 -11.75 -36.64
C SER A 235 8.55 -13.09 -37.29
N GLY A 236 7.30 -13.26 -37.78
CA GLY A 236 6.79 -14.45 -38.41
C GLY A 236 6.30 -15.56 -37.47
N MET A 237 6.06 -15.25 -36.19
CA MET A 237 5.42 -16.17 -35.26
C MET A 237 3.92 -15.81 -35.06
N PRO A 238 3.03 -16.81 -34.88
CA PRO A 238 3.26 -18.25 -34.81
C PRO A 238 3.52 -18.86 -36.18
N ASP A 239 4.30 -19.95 -36.22
CA ASP A 239 4.46 -20.81 -37.38
C ASP A 239 3.56 -22.06 -37.28
N GLU A 240 3.67 -23.00 -38.26
CA GLU A 240 2.82 -24.20 -38.29
C GLU A 240 2.96 -25.11 -37.05
N ASN A 241 4.07 -24.99 -36.31
CA ASN A 241 4.41 -25.82 -35.17
C ASN A 241 4.33 -25.05 -33.83
N CYS A 242 4.01 -23.76 -33.84
CA CYS A 242 3.99 -22.92 -32.63
C CYS A 242 2.67 -22.19 -32.50
N ARG A 243 2.00 -22.36 -31.36
CA ARG A 243 0.73 -21.70 -31.02
C ARG A 243 0.96 -20.58 -30.02
N LEU A 244 0.51 -19.37 -30.35
CA LEU A 244 0.58 -18.18 -29.49
C LEU A 244 -0.77 -17.92 -28.84
N LEU A 245 -0.84 -17.94 -27.52
CA LEU A 245 -2.03 -17.71 -26.71
C LEU A 245 -1.83 -16.57 -25.71
N ILE A 246 -2.93 -15.94 -25.29
CA ILE A 246 -2.92 -14.88 -24.29
C ILE A 246 -3.75 -15.32 -23.07
N LEU A 247 -3.21 -15.09 -21.87
CA LEU A 247 -3.89 -15.32 -20.61
C LEU A 247 -3.94 -14.02 -19.79
N HIS A 248 -5.06 -13.34 -19.87
CA HIS A 248 -5.30 -12.08 -19.16
C HIS A 248 -6.79 -11.92 -18.84
N SER A 249 -7.11 -11.26 -17.73
CA SER A 249 -8.51 -11.07 -17.23
C SER A 249 -9.42 -10.32 -18.20
N SER A 250 -8.88 -9.49 -19.11
CA SER A 250 -9.66 -8.76 -20.13
C SER A 250 -9.97 -9.58 -21.37
N ILE A 251 -9.39 -10.76 -21.53
CA ILE A 251 -9.64 -11.66 -22.67
C ILE A 251 -10.91 -12.46 -22.39
N ASP A 252 -11.64 -12.78 -23.47
CA ASP A 252 -12.86 -13.62 -23.38
C ASP A 252 -12.56 -14.94 -22.67
N PHE A 253 -13.46 -15.36 -21.81
CA PHE A 253 -13.28 -16.55 -20.98
C PHE A 253 -13.07 -17.84 -21.81
N LYS A 254 -13.69 -17.95 -22.98
CA LYS A 254 -13.49 -19.09 -23.88
C LYS A 254 -12.06 -19.14 -24.42
N GLU A 255 -11.48 -18.00 -24.73
CA GLU A 255 -10.09 -17.90 -25.17
C GLU A 255 -9.13 -18.23 -24.04
N GLN A 256 -9.42 -17.80 -22.81
CA GLN A 256 -8.63 -18.19 -21.63
C GLN A 256 -8.65 -19.70 -21.38
N LYS A 257 -9.82 -20.37 -21.57
CA LYS A 257 -9.92 -21.84 -21.44
C LYS A 257 -9.00 -22.59 -22.41
N LYS A 258 -8.74 -22.08 -23.60
CA LYS A 258 -7.83 -22.71 -24.59
C LYS A 258 -6.41 -22.87 -24.04
N VAL A 259 -5.99 -22.02 -23.13
CA VAL A 259 -4.66 -22.13 -22.48
C VAL A 259 -4.57 -23.36 -21.57
N LEU A 260 -5.70 -23.81 -21.02
CA LEU A 260 -5.80 -24.96 -20.11
C LEU A 260 -6.05 -26.29 -20.82
N GLU A 261 -6.32 -26.26 -22.14
CA GLU A 261 -6.48 -27.45 -22.95
C GLU A 261 -5.18 -28.28 -22.99
N PRO A 262 -5.28 -29.61 -23.08
CA PRO A 262 -4.10 -30.47 -23.27
C PRO A 262 -3.24 -29.99 -24.43
N LEU A 263 -1.92 -30.11 -24.31
CA LEU A 263 -0.98 -29.74 -25.32
C LEU A 263 -0.78 -30.92 -26.31
N SER A 264 -0.77 -30.65 -27.62
CA SER A 264 -0.41 -31.63 -28.63
C SER A 264 1.07 -31.95 -28.53
N GLU A 265 1.44 -33.24 -28.72
CA GLU A 265 2.83 -33.69 -28.69
C GLU A 265 3.70 -33.08 -29.78
N ASN A 266 3.09 -32.60 -30.86
CA ASN A 266 3.79 -32.03 -32.03
C ASN A 266 3.82 -30.49 -32.02
N GLU A 267 3.30 -29.83 -31.01
CA GLU A 267 3.13 -28.38 -30.95
C GLU A 267 3.96 -27.76 -29.84
N VAL A 268 4.58 -26.62 -30.11
CA VAL A 268 5.12 -25.72 -29.08
C VAL A 268 4.05 -24.66 -28.74
N ARG A 269 3.85 -24.40 -27.50
CA ARG A 269 2.90 -23.37 -27.06
C ARG A 269 3.63 -22.19 -26.37
N VAL A 270 3.34 -20.97 -26.79
CA VAL A 270 3.76 -19.75 -26.13
C VAL A 270 2.53 -19.10 -25.50
N VAL A 271 2.58 -18.87 -24.20
CA VAL A 271 1.50 -18.21 -23.45
C VAL A 271 2.02 -16.89 -22.91
N LEU A 272 1.50 -15.77 -23.43
CA LEU A 272 1.75 -14.44 -22.88
C LEU A 272 0.74 -14.18 -21.76
N SER A 273 1.21 -13.97 -20.54
CA SER A 273 0.36 -13.86 -19.36
C SER A 273 0.71 -12.67 -18.48
N SER A 274 -0.28 -12.13 -17.80
CA SER A 274 -0.06 -11.31 -16.61
C SER A 274 0.10 -12.19 -15.36
N ALA A 275 0.13 -11.58 -14.16
CA ALA A 275 0.19 -12.32 -12.89
C ALA A 275 -0.94 -13.35 -12.68
N ILE A 276 -1.95 -13.42 -13.56
CA ILE A 276 -3.04 -14.41 -13.49
C ILE A 276 -2.55 -15.86 -13.53
N ALA A 277 -1.41 -16.13 -14.21
CA ALA A 277 -0.81 -17.46 -14.25
C ALA A 277 0.16 -17.74 -13.09
N GLU A 278 0.33 -16.81 -12.15
CA GLU A 278 1.29 -16.93 -11.05
C GLU A 278 0.82 -17.92 -9.96
N THR A 279 -0.50 -17.99 -9.71
CA THR A 279 -1.12 -18.86 -8.69
C THR A 279 -2.24 -19.70 -9.32
N SER A 280 -2.96 -20.49 -8.55
CA SER A 280 -4.20 -21.26 -8.82
C SER A 280 -4.37 -21.98 -10.17
N LEU A 281 -3.84 -21.48 -11.28
CA LEU A 281 -3.99 -22.09 -12.62
C LEU A 281 -2.83 -23.01 -12.97
N THR A 282 -3.13 -24.16 -13.58
CA THR A 282 -2.12 -25.08 -14.08
C THR A 282 -2.15 -25.08 -15.62
N VAL A 283 -1.17 -24.39 -16.21
CA VAL A 283 -0.98 -24.41 -17.66
C VAL A 283 -0.23 -25.70 -18.04
N PRO A 284 -0.77 -26.53 -18.95
CA PRO A 284 -0.14 -27.79 -19.31
C PRO A 284 1.20 -27.60 -20.02
N GLY A 285 2.15 -28.50 -19.78
CA GLY A 285 3.40 -28.59 -20.53
C GLY A 285 4.44 -27.50 -20.25
N VAL A 286 4.27 -26.63 -19.24
CA VAL A 286 5.24 -25.55 -18.94
C VAL A 286 6.59 -26.14 -18.56
N ARG A 287 7.62 -25.79 -19.34
CA ARG A 287 9.03 -26.14 -19.13
C ARG A 287 9.91 -24.90 -19.02
N THR A 288 9.55 -23.84 -19.71
CA THR A 288 10.27 -22.59 -19.71
C THR A 288 9.37 -21.47 -19.24
N VAL A 289 9.87 -20.69 -18.28
CA VAL A 289 9.28 -19.44 -17.82
C VAL A 289 10.18 -18.30 -18.28
N ILE A 290 9.60 -17.26 -18.88
CA ILE A 290 10.27 -16.00 -19.15
C ILE A 290 9.59 -14.95 -18.31
N ASP A 291 10.35 -14.29 -17.45
CA ASP A 291 9.82 -13.34 -16.47
C ASP A 291 10.38 -11.94 -16.73
N SER A 292 9.48 -10.99 -16.96
CA SER A 292 9.86 -9.58 -17.20
C SER A 292 10.36 -8.86 -15.94
N GLY A 293 10.07 -9.38 -14.74
CA GLY A 293 10.41 -8.75 -13.45
C GLY A 293 9.50 -7.60 -13.05
N PHE A 294 8.34 -7.46 -13.71
CA PHE A 294 7.38 -6.41 -13.43
C PHE A 294 5.98 -6.98 -13.20
N ALA A 295 5.24 -6.25 -12.36
CA ALA A 295 3.82 -6.47 -12.12
C ALA A 295 3.06 -5.14 -12.20
N ARG A 296 1.77 -5.22 -12.50
CA ARG A 296 0.87 -4.06 -12.48
C ARG A 296 0.00 -4.15 -11.24
N LEU A 297 0.14 -3.17 -10.37
CA LEU A 297 -0.53 -3.11 -9.07
C LEU A 297 -1.41 -1.88 -8.95
N ASN A 298 -2.56 -2.03 -8.28
CA ASN A 298 -3.36 -0.90 -7.87
C ASN A 298 -2.67 -0.16 -6.72
N ARG A 299 -2.60 1.17 -6.83
CA ARG A 299 -2.12 2.07 -5.79
C ARG A 299 -3.14 3.16 -5.55
N MET A 300 -3.56 3.31 -4.32
CA MET A 300 -4.43 4.41 -3.89
C MET A 300 -3.57 5.62 -3.56
N ASN A 301 -3.80 6.71 -4.27
CA ASN A 301 -3.29 8.02 -3.85
C ASN A 301 -4.29 8.60 -2.84
N ILE A 302 -3.96 8.48 -1.55
CA ILE A 302 -4.85 8.88 -0.44
C ILE A 302 -5.17 10.37 -0.52
N THR A 303 -4.19 11.20 -0.85
CA THR A 303 -4.37 12.67 -0.95
C THR A 303 -5.38 13.06 -2.04
N LEU A 304 -5.54 12.24 -3.05
CA LEU A 304 -6.35 12.52 -4.23
C LEU A 304 -7.67 11.72 -4.24
N GLY A 305 -7.81 10.74 -3.36
CA GLY A 305 -8.95 9.82 -3.38
C GLY A 305 -9.04 9.03 -4.70
N MET A 306 -7.92 8.75 -5.34
CA MET A 306 -7.87 8.12 -6.67
C MET A 306 -6.97 6.92 -6.67
N GLU A 307 -7.48 5.82 -7.20
CA GLU A 307 -6.73 4.61 -7.48
C GLU A 307 -6.08 4.71 -8.87
N HIS A 308 -4.87 4.22 -9.00
CA HIS A 308 -4.16 4.16 -10.28
C HIS A 308 -3.36 2.86 -10.40
N LEU A 309 -3.23 2.37 -11.62
CA LEU A 309 -2.42 1.20 -11.94
C LEU A 309 -0.97 1.62 -12.17
N VAL A 310 -0.07 1.11 -11.34
CA VAL A 310 1.37 1.34 -11.44
C VAL A 310 2.06 0.07 -11.91
N THR A 311 2.99 0.21 -12.83
CA THR A 311 3.91 -0.87 -13.19
C THR A 311 5.14 -0.77 -12.29
N GLU A 312 5.31 -1.75 -11.41
CA GLU A 312 6.39 -1.80 -10.42
C GLU A 312 7.22 -3.07 -10.59
N ARG A 313 8.42 -3.08 -10.00
CA ARG A 313 9.17 -4.32 -9.83
C ARG A 313 8.35 -5.29 -8.99
N GLU A 314 8.33 -6.54 -9.41
CA GLU A 314 7.69 -7.59 -8.63
C GLU A 314 8.46 -7.89 -7.33
N SER A 315 7.83 -8.59 -6.41
CA SER A 315 8.49 -9.08 -5.21
C SER A 315 9.33 -10.33 -5.49
N LEU A 316 10.32 -10.59 -4.63
CA LEU A 316 11.11 -11.82 -4.69
C LEU A 316 10.20 -13.06 -4.60
N PHE A 317 9.20 -12.99 -3.72
CA PHE A 317 8.20 -14.04 -3.57
C PHE A 317 7.44 -14.33 -4.88
N SER A 318 6.96 -13.28 -5.58
CA SER A 318 6.30 -13.41 -6.88
C SER A 318 7.24 -14.03 -7.92
N ALA A 319 8.50 -13.57 -7.99
CA ALA A 319 9.52 -14.11 -8.88
C ALA A 319 9.78 -15.62 -8.64
N GLU A 320 9.76 -16.07 -7.39
CA GLU A 320 9.89 -17.47 -7.03
C GLU A 320 8.65 -18.30 -7.41
N GLN A 321 7.45 -17.77 -7.20
CA GLN A 321 6.19 -18.39 -7.62
C GLN A 321 6.15 -18.57 -9.13
N ARG A 322 6.51 -17.53 -9.90
CA ARG A 322 6.57 -17.58 -11.36
C ARG A 322 7.58 -18.61 -11.85
N SER A 323 8.80 -18.60 -11.30
CA SER A 323 9.82 -19.59 -11.67
C SER A 323 9.39 -21.02 -11.39
N GLY A 324 8.70 -21.24 -10.25
CA GLY A 324 8.17 -22.54 -9.86
C GLY A 324 7.18 -23.16 -10.86
N ARG A 325 6.60 -22.36 -11.77
CA ARG A 325 5.72 -22.86 -12.83
C ARG A 325 6.42 -23.81 -13.79
N ALA A 326 7.71 -23.60 -14.03
CA ALA A 326 8.51 -24.46 -14.90
C ALA A 326 8.81 -25.86 -14.30
N GLY A 327 8.86 -25.95 -12.94
CA GLY A 327 9.25 -27.15 -12.22
C GLY A 327 8.08 -28.05 -11.73
N ARG A 328 6.87 -27.91 -12.29
CA ARG A 328 5.72 -28.69 -11.82
C ARG A 328 5.68 -30.15 -12.28
N LEU A 329 6.04 -30.40 -13.51
CA LEU A 329 5.89 -31.69 -14.17
C LEU A 329 7.24 -32.40 -14.40
N ALA A 330 8.31 -31.67 -14.58
CA ALA A 330 9.70 -32.16 -14.67
C ALA A 330 10.65 -30.97 -14.54
N GLU A 331 11.96 -31.21 -14.68
CA GLU A 331 12.97 -30.15 -14.69
C GLU A 331 12.65 -29.04 -15.69
N GLY A 332 12.83 -27.81 -15.25
CA GLY A 332 12.47 -26.63 -16.02
C GLY A 332 13.52 -25.52 -15.97
N LYS A 333 13.24 -24.45 -16.71
CA LYS A 333 14.09 -23.28 -16.83
C LYS A 333 13.28 -22.01 -16.58
N CYS A 334 13.88 -21.04 -15.88
CA CYS A 334 13.34 -19.71 -15.74
C CYS A 334 14.35 -18.67 -16.21
N ILE A 335 13.96 -17.81 -17.13
CA ILE A 335 14.77 -16.70 -17.66
C ILE A 335 14.22 -15.42 -17.09
N ARG A 336 14.99 -14.78 -16.19
CA ARG A 336 14.68 -13.50 -15.57
C ARG A 336 15.28 -12.38 -16.43
N LEU A 337 14.43 -11.47 -16.93
CA LEU A 337 14.83 -10.37 -17.82
C LEU A 337 15.32 -9.14 -17.01
N TRP A 338 16.13 -9.40 -15.98
CA TRP A 338 16.78 -8.36 -15.17
C TRP A 338 18.14 -8.85 -14.68
N ASN A 339 18.90 -7.99 -14.00
CA ASN A 339 20.23 -8.34 -13.50
C ASN A 339 20.13 -9.07 -12.16
N LYS A 340 21.03 -10.04 -11.93
CA LYS A 340 21.05 -10.82 -10.68
C LYS A 340 21.21 -9.98 -9.42
N ASN A 341 21.82 -8.81 -9.54
CA ASN A 341 22.08 -7.90 -8.40
C ASN A 341 20.94 -6.88 -8.18
N ASP A 342 19.87 -6.91 -8.97
CA ASP A 342 18.71 -6.04 -8.76
C ASP A 342 18.03 -6.43 -7.45
N VAL A 343 17.80 -5.44 -6.58
CA VAL A 343 17.15 -5.64 -5.29
C VAL A 343 15.64 -5.61 -5.48
N LEU A 344 14.96 -6.68 -5.09
CA LEU A 344 13.51 -6.81 -5.08
C LEU A 344 13.01 -6.74 -3.62
N ASN A 345 11.82 -6.19 -3.42
CA ASN A 345 11.13 -6.32 -2.14
C ASN A 345 10.84 -7.79 -1.85
N LEU A 346 10.87 -8.20 -0.59
CA LEU A 346 10.62 -9.59 -0.20
C LEU A 346 9.21 -10.03 -0.62
N GLU A 347 8.20 -9.23 -0.28
CA GLU A 347 6.77 -9.52 -0.52
C GLU A 347 6.06 -8.30 -1.09
N THR A 348 4.94 -8.54 -1.78
CA THR A 348 4.03 -7.48 -2.21
C THR A 348 3.18 -7.05 -1.01
N PRO A 349 3.08 -5.74 -0.69
CA PRO A 349 2.22 -5.28 0.40
C PRO A 349 0.77 -5.76 0.23
N PRO A 350 0.08 -6.15 1.31
CA PRO A 350 -1.34 -6.51 1.27
C PRO A 350 -2.20 -5.45 0.56
N GLU A 351 -3.23 -5.89 -0.13
CA GLU A 351 -4.09 -5.01 -0.92
C GLU A 351 -4.77 -3.94 -0.06
N ILE A 352 -5.12 -4.27 1.18
CA ILE A 352 -5.72 -3.35 2.16
C ILE A 352 -4.89 -2.10 2.45
N LEU A 353 -3.57 -2.14 2.21
CA LEU A 353 -2.65 -1.01 2.40
C LEU A 353 -2.45 -0.16 1.15
N ARG A 354 -2.90 -0.62 -0.02
CA ARG A 354 -2.56 0.00 -1.31
C ARG A 354 -3.74 0.29 -2.25
N SER A 355 -4.93 -0.27 -1.99
CA SER A 355 -6.11 -0.13 -2.85
C SER A 355 -7.19 0.73 -2.22
N ASP A 356 -8.22 1.09 -3.00
CA ASP A 356 -9.43 1.73 -2.50
C ASP A 356 -10.20 0.78 -1.57
N ILE A 357 -10.37 1.19 -0.33
CA ILE A 357 -11.07 0.42 0.71
C ILE A 357 -12.50 0.89 0.96
N THR A 358 -13.08 1.73 0.10
CA THR A 358 -14.43 2.28 0.28
C THR A 358 -15.49 1.19 0.44
N SER A 359 -15.43 0.14 -0.37
CA SER A 359 -16.35 -1.00 -0.26
C SER A 359 -16.16 -1.76 1.05
N LEU A 360 -14.90 -2.00 1.47
CA LEU A 360 -14.58 -2.64 2.75
C LEU A 360 -15.14 -1.84 3.92
N VAL A 361 -14.95 -0.52 3.92
CA VAL A 361 -15.46 0.37 5.01
C VAL A 361 -16.98 0.32 5.08
N LEU A 362 -17.69 0.30 3.94
CA LEU A 362 -19.14 0.15 3.92
C LEU A 362 -19.58 -1.20 4.49
N GLU A 363 -18.88 -2.28 4.18
CA GLU A 363 -19.13 -3.61 4.75
C GLU A 363 -18.89 -3.65 6.26
N CYS A 364 -17.84 -2.97 6.77
CA CYS A 364 -17.60 -2.84 8.20
C CYS A 364 -18.75 -2.09 8.91
N PHE A 365 -19.23 -0.97 8.34
CA PHE A 365 -20.38 -0.26 8.91
C PHE A 365 -21.66 -1.09 8.89
N ALA A 366 -21.88 -1.93 7.87
CA ALA A 366 -23.00 -2.86 7.82
C ALA A 366 -22.89 -3.95 8.89
N TRP A 367 -21.69 -4.39 9.19
CA TRP A 367 -21.39 -5.33 10.27
C TRP A 367 -21.57 -4.73 11.66
N GLY A 368 -21.65 -3.40 11.78
CA GLY A 368 -21.81 -2.67 13.04
C GLY A 368 -20.52 -2.05 13.56
N VAL A 369 -19.43 -2.19 12.83
CA VAL A 369 -18.10 -1.63 13.16
C VAL A 369 -17.99 -0.21 12.64
N LYS A 370 -17.78 0.76 13.54
CA LYS A 370 -17.67 2.20 13.20
C LYS A 370 -16.23 2.71 13.12
N ASP A 371 -15.29 1.95 13.65
CA ASP A 371 -13.87 2.24 13.64
C ASP A 371 -13.09 0.97 13.34
N PHE A 372 -12.06 1.06 12.50
CA PHE A 372 -11.30 -0.12 12.10
C PHE A 372 -10.60 -0.82 13.27
N SER A 373 -10.28 -0.10 14.35
CA SER A 373 -9.65 -0.65 15.55
C SER A 373 -10.55 -1.62 16.33
N ALA A 374 -11.86 -1.60 16.08
CA ALA A 374 -12.81 -2.51 16.70
C ALA A 374 -12.73 -3.95 16.14
N LEU A 375 -12.16 -4.14 14.95
CA LEU A 375 -11.91 -5.46 14.38
C LEU A 375 -10.47 -5.91 14.62
N ASN A 376 -10.32 -7.19 14.84
CA ASN A 376 -8.98 -7.80 14.93
C ASN A 376 -8.45 -8.11 13.52
N TRP A 377 -7.61 -7.24 12.97
CA TRP A 377 -7.02 -7.38 11.65
C TRP A 377 -5.68 -8.11 11.69
N LEU A 378 -5.39 -8.96 10.71
CA LEU A 378 -4.02 -9.43 10.47
C LEU A 378 -3.10 -8.28 10.03
N THR A 379 -3.64 -7.40 9.20
CA THR A 379 -3.02 -6.13 8.81
C THR A 379 -4.10 -5.07 8.80
N SER A 380 -3.98 -4.07 9.67
CA SER A 380 -4.96 -2.98 9.77
C SER A 380 -4.92 -2.07 8.54
N PRO A 381 -6.07 -1.55 8.11
CA PRO A 381 -6.09 -0.51 7.08
C PRO A 381 -5.34 0.76 7.54
N ASN A 382 -4.90 1.56 6.57
CA ASN A 382 -4.31 2.87 6.87
C ASN A 382 -5.41 3.84 7.32
N MET A 383 -5.18 4.57 8.44
CA MET A 383 -6.14 5.53 9.00
C MET A 383 -6.54 6.61 7.98
N ALA A 384 -5.60 7.13 7.20
CA ALA A 384 -5.90 8.15 6.20
C ALA A 384 -6.80 7.60 5.08
N ALA A 385 -6.54 6.37 4.60
CA ALA A 385 -7.38 5.70 3.62
C ALA A 385 -8.79 5.42 4.17
N TRP A 386 -8.90 5.00 5.43
CA TRP A 386 -10.18 4.81 6.11
C TRP A 386 -10.98 6.12 6.17
N ASN A 387 -10.36 7.21 6.58
CA ASN A 387 -11.01 8.52 6.71
C ASN A 387 -11.49 9.06 5.35
N GLU A 388 -10.71 8.90 4.27
CA GLU A 388 -11.16 9.27 2.93
C GLU A 388 -12.31 8.39 2.43
N ALA A 389 -12.29 7.09 2.73
CA ALA A 389 -13.41 6.20 2.42
C ALA A 389 -14.68 6.60 3.18
N VAL A 390 -14.59 6.94 4.47
CA VAL A 390 -15.71 7.44 5.29
C VAL A 390 -16.26 8.74 4.70
N LYS A 391 -15.41 9.67 4.33
CA LYS A 391 -15.82 10.93 3.69
C LYS A 391 -16.57 10.68 2.40
N LEU A 392 -16.03 9.83 1.52
CA LEU A 392 -16.71 9.47 0.28
C LEU A 392 -18.07 8.78 0.52
N LEU A 393 -18.16 7.86 1.48
CA LEU A 393 -19.41 7.18 1.82
C LEU A 393 -20.47 8.16 2.32
N LYS A 394 -20.09 9.24 3.05
CA LYS A 394 -21.00 10.33 3.42
C LYS A 394 -21.48 11.11 2.20
N GLU A 395 -20.58 11.49 1.31
CA GLU A 395 -20.91 12.19 0.07
C GLU A 395 -21.84 11.39 -0.85
N LEU A 396 -21.75 10.06 -0.80
CA LEU A 396 -22.64 9.13 -1.52
C LEU A 396 -23.94 8.82 -0.77
N ASP A 397 -24.18 9.41 0.41
CA ASP A 397 -25.30 9.11 1.31
C ASP A 397 -25.38 7.63 1.74
N CYS A 398 -24.24 6.91 1.71
CA CYS A 398 -24.19 5.52 2.16
C CYS A 398 -24.15 5.38 3.68
N ILE A 399 -23.61 6.39 4.36
CA ILE A 399 -23.60 6.55 5.82
C ILE A 399 -24.02 7.97 6.20
N ASP A 400 -24.57 8.12 7.40
CA ASP A 400 -24.92 9.43 7.96
C ASP A 400 -23.75 10.11 8.69
N GLU A 401 -23.98 11.30 9.22
CA GLU A 401 -22.96 12.06 9.98
C GLU A 401 -22.50 11.34 11.26
N LYS A 402 -23.28 10.41 11.80
CA LYS A 402 -22.95 9.57 12.95
C LYS A 402 -22.24 8.27 12.56
N ASN A 403 -21.84 8.13 11.29
CA ASN A 403 -21.24 6.92 10.72
C ASN A 403 -22.19 5.70 10.84
N THR A 404 -23.49 5.91 10.70
CA THR A 404 -24.48 4.82 10.66
C THR A 404 -24.89 4.55 9.23
N ILE A 405 -24.95 3.27 8.85
CA ILE A 405 -25.34 2.88 7.49
C ILE A 405 -26.79 3.30 7.18
N THR A 406 -26.95 3.99 6.06
CA THR A 406 -28.26 4.45 5.57
C THR A 406 -28.99 3.37 4.74
N GLU A 407 -30.22 3.66 4.31
CA GLU A 407 -30.91 2.79 3.33
C GLU A 407 -30.17 2.74 1.98
N THR A 408 -29.56 3.84 1.53
CA THR A 408 -28.70 3.90 0.33
C THR A 408 -27.47 3.00 0.49
N GLY A 409 -26.80 3.03 1.63
CA GLY A 409 -25.70 2.14 1.92
C GLY A 409 -26.09 0.66 1.92
N ARG A 410 -27.23 0.31 2.52
CA ARG A 410 -27.77 -1.07 2.48
C ARG A 410 -28.13 -1.51 1.07
N ALA A 411 -28.71 -0.61 0.25
CA ALA A 411 -28.99 -0.87 -1.14
C ALA A 411 -27.70 -1.10 -1.95
N SER A 412 -26.67 -0.31 -1.68
CA SER A 412 -25.35 -0.48 -2.33
C SER A 412 -24.74 -1.86 -2.05
N LEU A 413 -24.80 -2.36 -0.82
CA LEU A 413 -24.37 -3.72 -0.50
C LEU A 413 -25.17 -4.79 -1.25
N LYS A 414 -26.50 -4.62 -1.38
CA LYS A 414 -27.34 -5.55 -2.13
C LYS A 414 -27.03 -5.56 -3.63
N LEU A 415 -26.67 -4.42 -4.21
CA LEU A 415 -26.25 -4.33 -5.60
C LEU A 415 -24.89 -4.98 -5.82
N GLY A 416 -23.99 -4.94 -4.83
CA GLY A 416 -22.70 -5.62 -4.85
C GLY A 416 -21.73 -5.08 -5.88
N LEU A 417 -21.75 -3.78 -6.06
CA LEU A 417 -20.84 -2.99 -6.86
C LEU A 417 -20.12 -2.00 -5.96
N HIS A 418 -19.10 -1.35 -6.48
CA HIS A 418 -18.48 -0.22 -5.78
C HIS A 418 -19.55 0.85 -5.44
N PRO A 419 -19.53 1.48 -4.24
CA PRO A 419 -20.56 2.45 -3.82
C PRO A 419 -20.85 3.57 -4.83
N ARG A 420 -19.83 4.06 -5.54
CA ARG A 420 -19.98 5.04 -6.61
C ARG A 420 -20.89 4.55 -7.74
N LEU A 421 -20.63 3.34 -8.21
CA LEU A 421 -21.44 2.73 -9.29
C LEU A 421 -22.84 2.38 -8.83
N CYS A 422 -22.99 1.99 -7.56
CA CYS A 422 -24.32 1.79 -6.97
C CYS A 422 -25.13 3.08 -6.98
N LYS A 423 -24.52 4.22 -6.64
CA LYS A 423 -25.22 5.52 -6.68
C LYS A 423 -25.66 5.86 -8.09
N VAL A 424 -24.82 5.64 -9.12
CA VAL A 424 -25.20 5.82 -10.54
C VAL A 424 -26.38 4.91 -10.94
N ALA A 425 -26.36 3.64 -10.50
CA ALA A 425 -27.44 2.69 -10.76
C ALA A 425 -28.76 3.14 -10.11
N LEU A 426 -28.71 3.61 -8.86
CA LEU A 426 -29.90 4.14 -8.15
C LEU A 426 -30.46 5.40 -8.80
N CYS A 427 -29.65 6.15 -9.57
CA CYS A 427 -30.08 7.26 -10.40
C CYS A 427 -30.75 6.83 -11.72
N GLY A 428 -30.82 5.52 -12.04
CA GLY A 428 -31.51 4.98 -13.19
C GLY A 428 -30.68 4.74 -14.44
N PHE A 429 -29.34 4.79 -14.36
CA PHE A 429 -28.43 4.66 -15.50
C PHE A 429 -27.53 3.40 -15.44
N SER A 430 -28.15 2.23 -15.62
CA SER A 430 -27.45 0.93 -15.62
C SER A 430 -26.38 0.81 -16.73
N GLU A 431 -26.60 1.43 -17.89
CA GLU A 431 -25.62 1.45 -18.99
C GLU A 431 -24.35 2.25 -18.61
N ALA A 432 -24.51 3.35 -17.87
CA ALA A 432 -23.36 4.10 -17.37
C ALA A 432 -22.54 3.25 -16.37
N VAL A 433 -23.22 2.47 -15.51
CA VAL A 433 -22.57 1.51 -14.62
C VAL A 433 -21.77 0.48 -15.40
N LEU A 434 -22.33 -0.06 -16.49
CA LEU A 434 -21.61 -1.00 -17.36
C LEU A 434 -20.33 -0.36 -17.90
N ASN A 435 -20.43 0.85 -18.46
CA ASN A 435 -19.30 1.54 -19.11
C ASN A 435 -18.14 1.80 -18.13
N TYR A 436 -18.45 2.11 -16.86
CA TYR A 436 -17.44 2.43 -15.83
C TYR A 436 -17.10 1.23 -14.93
N SER A 437 -17.59 0.04 -15.28
CA SER A 437 -17.22 -1.21 -14.62
C SER A 437 -16.23 -2.01 -15.45
N ASN A 438 -15.59 -2.99 -14.83
CA ASN A 438 -14.73 -3.94 -15.51
C ASN A 438 -15.47 -4.76 -16.61
N TYR A 439 -16.81 -4.76 -16.60
CA TYR A 439 -17.62 -5.46 -17.58
C TYR A 439 -17.79 -4.69 -18.89
N GLY A 440 -17.54 -3.37 -18.92
CA GLY A 440 -17.67 -2.55 -20.13
C GLY A 440 -16.77 -2.99 -21.29
N ARG A 441 -15.65 -3.66 -20.97
CA ARG A 441 -14.69 -4.19 -21.94
C ARG A 441 -14.88 -5.69 -22.26
N SER A 442 -15.90 -6.31 -21.68
CA SER A 442 -16.21 -7.73 -21.87
C SER A 442 -16.99 -7.98 -23.16
N SER A 443 -17.18 -9.28 -23.55
CA SER A 443 -18.03 -9.63 -24.69
C SER A 443 -19.47 -9.15 -24.52
N VAL A 444 -20.15 -8.88 -25.65
CA VAL A 444 -21.55 -8.39 -25.65
C VAL A 444 -22.48 -9.31 -24.85
N GLN A 445 -22.22 -10.62 -24.86
CA GLN A 445 -23.03 -11.57 -24.11
C GLN A 445 -22.87 -11.39 -22.59
N VAL A 446 -21.65 -11.14 -22.11
CA VAL A 446 -21.34 -10.88 -20.70
C VAL A 446 -21.94 -9.54 -20.27
N GLN A 447 -21.82 -8.51 -21.10
CA GLN A 447 -22.43 -7.19 -20.87
C GLN A 447 -23.95 -7.28 -20.69
N ARG A 448 -24.65 -8.01 -21.59
CA ARG A 448 -26.11 -8.24 -21.50
C ARG A 448 -26.51 -8.97 -20.21
N ARG A 449 -25.77 -10.01 -19.83
CA ARG A 449 -26.01 -10.72 -18.56
C ARG A 449 -25.82 -9.81 -17.35
N PHE A 450 -24.76 -9.01 -17.36
CA PHE A 450 -24.51 -8.04 -16.29
C PHE A 450 -25.66 -7.04 -16.14
N LEU A 451 -26.10 -6.42 -17.24
CA LEU A 451 -27.22 -5.47 -17.22
C LEU A 451 -28.50 -6.12 -16.72
N GLN A 452 -28.80 -7.31 -17.19
CA GLN A 452 -30.01 -8.06 -16.77
C GLN A 452 -29.96 -8.39 -15.27
N ASP A 453 -28.80 -8.82 -14.74
CA ASP A 453 -28.65 -9.10 -13.32
C ASP A 453 -28.75 -7.81 -12.48
N LEU A 454 -28.12 -6.73 -12.92
CA LEU A 454 -28.20 -5.43 -12.27
C LEU A 454 -29.66 -4.92 -12.20
N GLU A 455 -30.38 -4.99 -13.30
CA GLU A 455 -31.79 -4.61 -13.34
C GLU A 455 -32.66 -5.47 -12.43
N ASN A 456 -32.41 -6.78 -12.38
CA ASN A 456 -33.14 -7.69 -11.48
C ASN A 456 -32.84 -7.38 -10.00
N ARG A 457 -31.62 -6.95 -9.65
CA ARG A 457 -31.30 -6.50 -8.31
C ARG A 457 -31.91 -5.14 -7.99
N LEU A 458 -31.93 -4.21 -8.95
CA LEU A 458 -32.57 -2.90 -8.80
C LEU A 458 -34.08 -3.01 -8.58
N LYS A 459 -34.77 -3.99 -9.20
CA LYS A 459 -36.20 -4.26 -8.95
C LYS A 459 -36.47 -4.63 -7.48
N LYS A 460 -35.52 -5.20 -6.78
CA LYS A 460 -35.61 -5.56 -5.35
C LYS A 460 -35.31 -4.40 -4.39
N ILE A 461 -34.82 -3.28 -4.90
CA ILE A 461 -34.54 -2.08 -4.10
C ILE A 461 -35.82 -1.26 -3.98
N PRO A 462 -36.22 -0.81 -2.77
CA PRO A 462 -37.40 0.03 -2.56
C PRO A 462 -37.33 1.33 -3.37
N GLU A 463 -38.44 1.77 -3.94
CA GLU A 463 -38.52 2.98 -4.77
C GLU A 463 -38.05 4.25 -4.01
N ARG A 464 -38.33 4.34 -2.71
CA ARG A 464 -37.88 5.47 -1.87
C ARG A 464 -36.36 5.66 -1.79
N VAL A 465 -35.58 4.63 -2.14
CA VAL A 465 -34.11 4.68 -2.16
C VAL A 465 -33.58 5.07 -3.53
N LYS A 466 -34.37 4.90 -4.57
CA LYS A 466 -34.04 5.29 -5.93
C LYS A 466 -34.13 6.81 -6.08
N ILE A 467 -33.19 7.39 -6.78
CA ILE A 467 -33.08 8.83 -7.02
C ILE A 467 -33.01 9.07 -8.53
N PRO A 468 -34.10 8.76 -9.26
CA PRO A 468 -34.08 8.87 -10.71
C PRO A 468 -33.80 10.32 -11.15
N VAL A 469 -32.84 10.48 -12.02
CA VAL A 469 -32.49 11.78 -12.64
C VAL A 469 -32.75 11.70 -14.16
N LYS A 470 -32.91 12.85 -14.79
CA LYS A 470 -33.20 12.88 -16.22
C LYS A 470 -31.96 12.71 -17.08
N GLU A 471 -30.82 13.14 -16.57
CA GLU A 471 -29.57 13.22 -17.33
C GLU A 471 -28.50 12.28 -16.81
N LYS A 472 -27.84 11.60 -17.75
CA LYS A 472 -26.74 10.67 -17.48
C LYS A 472 -25.59 11.36 -16.74
N SER A 473 -25.21 12.56 -17.17
CA SER A 473 -24.12 13.33 -16.56
C SER A 473 -24.39 13.63 -15.08
N LEU A 474 -25.64 13.95 -14.71
CA LEU A 474 -26.03 14.16 -13.32
C LEU A 474 -26.00 12.86 -12.51
N ALA A 475 -26.40 11.73 -13.10
CA ALA A 475 -26.30 10.45 -12.45
C ALA A 475 -24.83 10.09 -12.15
N VAL A 476 -23.95 10.30 -13.12
CA VAL A 476 -22.51 10.08 -12.97
C VAL A 476 -21.92 11.03 -11.93
N LEU A 477 -22.32 12.30 -11.93
CA LEU A 477 -21.91 13.29 -10.94
C LEU A 477 -22.30 12.87 -9.51
N ASN A 478 -23.49 12.34 -9.32
CA ASN A 478 -23.93 11.82 -8.02
C ASN A 478 -23.10 10.60 -7.53
N GLY A 479 -22.57 9.81 -8.45
CA GLY A 479 -21.65 8.71 -8.12
C GLY A 479 -20.19 9.14 -7.93
N PHE A 480 -19.81 10.26 -8.53
CA PHE A 480 -18.45 10.76 -8.53
C PHE A 480 -18.39 12.23 -8.09
N PRO A 481 -18.91 12.59 -6.90
CA PRO A 481 -19.06 13.97 -6.46
C PRO A 481 -17.71 14.73 -6.36
N ASP A 482 -16.67 14.05 -5.92
CA ASP A 482 -15.30 14.56 -5.79
C ASP A 482 -14.56 14.72 -7.14
N ARG A 483 -15.17 14.25 -8.24
CA ARG A 483 -14.59 14.23 -9.59
C ARG A 483 -15.27 15.16 -10.58
N ILE A 484 -16.08 16.11 -10.09
CA ILE A 484 -16.46 17.26 -10.90
C ILE A 484 -15.21 18.08 -11.21
N ALA A 485 -15.05 18.55 -12.45
CA ALA A 485 -13.86 19.28 -12.82
C ALA A 485 -14.22 20.48 -13.71
N ARG A 486 -13.53 21.60 -13.48
CA ARG A 486 -13.69 22.85 -14.22
C ARG A 486 -12.55 23.04 -15.19
N HIS A 487 -12.86 23.49 -16.40
CA HIS A 487 -11.87 23.81 -17.42
C HIS A 487 -10.91 24.91 -16.94
N ALA A 488 -9.61 24.66 -17.09
CA ALA A 488 -8.53 25.56 -16.67
C ALA A 488 -7.64 26.01 -17.84
N GLY A 489 -8.07 25.78 -19.08
CA GLY A 489 -7.38 26.15 -20.31
C GLY A 489 -6.68 24.96 -21.00
N LYS A 490 -6.65 25.01 -22.34
CA LYS A 490 -5.93 24.04 -23.21
C LYS A 490 -6.25 22.55 -22.91
N GLY A 491 -7.50 22.23 -22.58
CA GLY A 491 -7.90 20.85 -22.24
C GLY A 491 -7.46 20.36 -20.87
N LEU A 492 -6.99 21.26 -20.02
CA LEU A 492 -6.66 21.05 -18.62
C LEU A 492 -7.90 21.28 -17.77
N TYR A 493 -8.16 20.40 -16.81
CA TYR A 493 -9.29 20.46 -15.89
C TYR A 493 -8.82 20.40 -14.44
N LYS A 494 -9.39 21.27 -13.59
CA LYS A 494 -9.10 21.34 -12.16
C LYS A 494 -10.19 20.68 -11.35
N PHE A 495 -9.80 19.84 -10.39
CA PHE A 495 -10.68 19.09 -9.50
C PHE A 495 -10.83 19.75 -8.12
N PRO A 496 -11.86 19.37 -7.33
CA PRO A 496 -12.03 19.82 -5.94
C PRO A 496 -10.83 19.49 -5.04
N SER A 497 -10.09 18.43 -5.33
CA SER A 497 -8.81 18.10 -4.64
C SER A 497 -7.70 19.11 -4.88
N GLY A 498 -7.88 20.02 -5.87
CA GLY A 498 -6.88 20.99 -6.32
C GLY A 498 -5.95 20.45 -7.41
N ARG A 499 -6.10 19.18 -7.76
CA ARG A 499 -5.35 18.56 -8.84
C ARG A 499 -5.83 19.04 -10.20
N VAL A 500 -4.95 18.87 -11.19
CA VAL A 500 -5.25 19.11 -12.61
C VAL A 500 -5.00 17.83 -13.41
N ALA A 501 -5.81 17.65 -14.47
CA ALA A 501 -5.61 16.56 -15.42
C ALA A 501 -5.98 17.01 -16.84
N HIS A 502 -5.32 16.43 -17.84
CA HIS A 502 -5.58 16.68 -19.24
C HIS A 502 -6.49 15.61 -19.85
N ILE A 503 -7.39 16.00 -20.75
CA ILE A 503 -8.04 15.07 -21.66
C ILE A 503 -6.97 14.42 -22.54
N GLN A 504 -7.10 13.12 -22.84
CA GLN A 504 -6.19 12.40 -23.73
C GLN A 504 -5.95 13.17 -25.03
N LYS A 505 -4.68 13.28 -25.45
CA LYS A 505 -4.27 14.11 -26.60
C LYS A 505 -5.06 13.83 -27.88
N LYS A 506 -5.28 12.55 -28.22
CA LYS A 506 -6.05 12.13 -29.40
C LYS A 506 -7.51 12.60 -29.35
N GLU A 507 -8.10 12.69 -28.17
CA GLU A 507 -9.47 13.14 -27.97
C GLU A 507 -9.53 14.67 -27.91
N ALA A 508 -8.58 15.29 -27.20
CA ALA A 508 -8.45 16.75 -27.14
C ALA A 508 -8.32 17.41 -28.52
N GLU A 509 -7.62 16.75 -29.46
CA GLU A 509 -7.49 17.23 -30.86
C GLU A 509 -8.81 17.22 -31.65
N ARG A 510 -9.81 16.50 -31.20
CA ARG A 510 -11.16 16.42 -31.82
C ARG A 510 -12.15 17.41 -31.24
N ILE A 511 -11.82 18.05 -30.11
CA ILE A 511 -12.68 18.98 -29.39
C ILE A 511 -12.43 20.40 -29.93
N SER A 512 -13.43 20.97 -30.56
CA SER A 512 -13.35 22.37 -31.06
C SER A 512 -13.51 23.39 -29.93
N VAL A 513 -14.38 23.11 -28.95
CA VAL A 513 -14.62 23.95 -27.77
C VAL A 513 -14.65 23.06 -26.55
N PHE A 514 -13.72 23.30 -25.61
CA PHE A 514 -13.71 22.53 -24.36
C PHE A 514 -14.89 22.90 -23.46
N PRO A 515 -15.66 21.93 -22.95
CA PRO A 515 -16.76 22.19 -22.02
C PRO A 515 -16.24 22.81 -20.72
N GLU A 516 -16.96 23.75 -20.16
CA GLU A 516 -16.60 24.43 -18.91
C GLU A 516 -16.59 23.43 -17.73
N TRP A 517 -17.57 22.51 -17.71
CA TRP A 517 -17.72 21.53 -16.64
C TRP A 517 -17.80 20.11 -17.18
N ILE A 518 -17.06 19.22 -16.51
CA ILE A 518 -17.15 17.77 -16.76
C ILE A 518 -17.17 17.00 -15.43
N VAL A 519 -17.68 15.80 -15.45
CA VAL A 519 -17.47 14.80 -14.39
C VAL A 519 -16.59 13.68 -14.96
N VAL A 520 -15.62 13.22 -14.19
CA VAL A 520 -14.56 12.34 -14.66
C VAL A 520 -14.56 11.01 -13.90
N PRO A 521 -15.23 9.96 -14.40
CA PRO A 521 -15.21 8.64 -13.77
C PRO A 521 -13.84 7.96 -13.79
N GLU A 522 -13.08 8.08 -14.90
CA GLU A 522 -11.79 7.45 -15.07
C GLU A 522 -10.69 8.49 -15.30
N VAL A 523 -9.79 8.61 -14.34
CA VAL A 523 -8.62 9.48 -14.38
C VAL A 523 -7.46 8.81 -13.69
N ASP A 524 -6.26 8.94 -14.24
CA ASP A 524 -5.08 8.53 -13.51
C ASP A 524 -4.51 9.66 -12.64
N SER A 525 -3.66 9.26 -11.72
CA SER A 525 -3.06 10.22 -10.83
C SER A 525 -1.77 10.84 -11.38
N GLY A 526 -1.07 10.32 -12.41
CA GLY A 526 0.22 10.80 -12.88
C GLY A 526 1.14 11.34 -11.76
N ASP A 527 2.38 11.64 -12.01
CA ASP A 527 3.27 12.21 -10.97
C ASP A 527 3.02 13.72 -10.75
N SER A 528 2.74 14.48 -11.80
CA SER A 528 2.49 15.93 -11.75
C SER A 528 1.10 16.31 -12.26
N GLU A 529 0.70 15.81 -13.41
CA GLU A 529 -0.59 16.04 -14.07
C GLU A 529 -1.20 14.68 -14.44
N GLY A 530 -2.52 14.55 -14.21
CA GLY A 530 -3.25 13.33 -14.53
C GLY A 530 -3.70 13.29 -16.00
N CYS A 531 -4.13 12.10 -16.45
CA CYS A 531 -4.78 11.89 -17.74
C CYS A 531 -6.23 11.47 -17.56
N ILE A 532 -7.15 12.15 -18.20
CA ILE A 532 -8.59 11.84 -18.21
C ILE A 532 -8.84 10.83 -19.32
N TYR A 533 -9.32 9.65 -18.93
CA TYR A 533 -9.63 8.53 -19.85
C TYR A 533 -11.11 8.51 -20.24
N SER A 534 -11.98 8.99 -19.35
CA SER A 534 -13.42 9.01 -19.56
C SER A 534 -14.05 10.17 -18.82
N TYR A 535 -14.98 10.87 -19.44
CA TYR A 535 -15.72 11.99 -18.84
C TYR A 535 -17.12 12.10 -19.41
N GLU A 536 -18.02 12.77 -18.68
CA GLU A 536 -19.31 13.22 -19.15
C GLU A 536 -19.37 14.75 -19.08
N VAL A 537 -19.90 15.36 -20.13
CA VAL A 537 -20.09 16.82 -20.17
C VAL A 537 -21.26 17.21 -19.28
N LEU A 538 -21.04 18.19 -18.43
CA LEU A 538 -22.08 18.76 -17.56
C LEU A 538 -22.56 20.08 -18.13
N ASP A 539 -23.88 20.24 -18.23
CA ASP A 539 -24.48 21.55 -18.48
C ASP A 539 -24.19 22.50 -17.33
N GLU A 540 -23.92 23.77 -17.62
CA GLU A 540 -23.54 24.78 -16.62
C GLU A 540 -24.62 24.99 -15.56
N ASN A 541 -25.91 24.93 -15.94
CA ASN A 541 -27.02 25.05 -14.99
C ASN A 541 -27.08 23.84 -14.04
N ILE A 542 -26.87 22.63 -14.58
CA ILE A 542 -26.84 21.41 -13.79
C ILE A 542 -25.66 21.45 -12.82
N ALA A 543 -24.47 21.82 -13.29
CA ALA A 543 -23.30 21.95 -12.43
C ALA A 543 -23.52 23.03 -11.35
N GLY A 544 -24.08 24.19 -11.72
CA GLY A 544 -24.37 25.28 -10.79
C GLY A 544 -25.43 24.92 -9.74
N GLU A 545 -26.52 24.26 -10.14
CA GLU A 545 -27.58 23.80 -9.20
C GLU A 545 -27.04 22.73 -8.25
N TRP A 546 -26.28 21.76 -8.76
CA TRP A 546 -25.69 20.69 -7.95
C TRP A 546 -24.67 21.25 -6.93
N LEU A 547 -23.84 22.23 -7.35
CA LEU A 547 -22.85 22.88 -6.50
C LEU A 547 -23.47 23.79 -5.45
N LYS A 548 -24.59 24.48 -5.76
CA LYS A 548 -25.24 25.48 -4.88
C LYS A 548 -25.43 25.01 -3.45
N ASN A 549 -25.83 23.73 -3.28
CA ASN A 549 -26.05 23.13 -1.96
C ASN A 549 -24.79 22.54 -1.31
N ARG A 550 -23.64 22.60 -1.99
CA ARG A 550 -22.36 22.01 -1.57
C ARG A 550 -21.24 23.03 -1.42
N LEU A 551 -21.48 24.25 -1.89
CA LEU A 551 -20.52 25.34 -1.71
C LEU A 551 -20.37 25.70 -0.23
N LYS A 552 -19.13 25.89 0.19
CA LYS A 552 -18.77 26.35 1.52
C LYS A 552 -18.12 27.71 1.43
N THR A 553 -18.43 28.56 2.40
CA THR A 553 -17.72 29.82 2.58
C THR A 553 -16.56 29.59 3.53
N GLU A 554 -15.35 29.83 3.07
CA GLU A 554 -14.12 29.69 3.85
C GLU A 554 -13.39 31.04 3.87
N VAL A 555 -12.74 31.35 4.99
CA VAL A 555 -11.85 32.52 5.07
C VAL A 555 -10.42 32.04 4.92
N LEU A 556 -9.77 32.49 3.86
CA LEU A 556 -8.39 32.16 3.56
C LEU A 556 -7.52 33.35 3.93
N VAL A 557 -6.50 33.12 4.75
CA VAL A 557 -5.50 34.11 5.11
C VAL A 557 -4.14 33.57 4.67
N ASP A 558 -3.52 34.24 3.71
CA ASP A 558 -2.23 33.80 3.15
C ASP A 558 -1.41 35.01 2.64
N PHE A 559 -0.14 34.76 2.33
CA PHE A 559 0.74 35.72 1.73
C PHE A 559 0.69 35.65 0.18
N GLU A 560 0.24 36.71 -0.46
CA GLU A 560 0.35 36.92 -1.91
C GLU A 560 1.40 38.01 -2.19
N ASN A 561 2.44 37.68 -2.94
CA ASN A 561 3.55 38.59 -3.24
C ASN A 561 4.12 39.27 -1.98
N ASN A 562 4.37 38.53 -0.92
CA ASN A 562 4.83 38.99 0.39
C ASN A 562 3.88 39.99 1.12
N ARG A 563 2.63 40.11 0.69
CA ARG A 563 1.61 40.88 1.39
C ARG A 563 0.56 39.95 1.98
N LEU A 564 0.21 40.19 3.22
CA LEU A 564 -0.85 39.43 3.87
C LEU A 564 -2.20 39.79 3.21
N CYS A 565 -2.89 38.74 2.76
CA CYS A 565 -4.22 38.85 2.13
C CYS A 565 -5.20 37.99 2.91
N LYS A 566 -6.36 38.55 3.21
CA LYS A 566 -7.52 37.84 3.77
C LYS A 566 -8.64 37.86 2.76
N LYS A 567 -9.14 36.68 2.40
CA LYS A 567 -10.20 36.50 1.42
C LYS A 567 -11.29 35.60 1.99
N GLU A 568 -12.51 36.01 1.82
CA GLU A 568 -13.65 35.11 1.91
C GLU A 568 -13.81 34.45 0.55
N ILE A 569 -13.72 33.13 0.52
CA ILE A 569 -13.86 32.34 -0.70
C ILE A 569 -15.12 31.49 -0.62
N LEU A 570 -15.88 31.48 -1.69
CA LEU A 570 -16.95 30.52 -1.90
C LEU A 570 -16.36 29.36 -2.72
N CYS A 571 -16.28 28.18 -2.15
CA CYS A 571 -15.57 27.08 -2.78
C CYS A 571 -16.27 25.72 -2.59
N TYR A 572 -15.90 24.78 -3.46
CA TYR A 572 -16.14 23.35 -3.28
C TYR A 572 -14.79 22.65 -3.34
N GLY A 573 -14.28 22.22 -2.19
CA GLY A 573 -12.89 21.83 -2.05
C GLY A 573 -11.96 22.98 -2.47
N LYS A 574 -11.01 22.71 -3.37
CA LYS A 574 -10.08 23.75 -3.90
C LYS A 574 -10.55 24.41 -5.21
N LEU A 575 -11.80 24.18 -5.63
CA LEU A 575 -12.44 24.92 -6.71
C LEU A 575 -13.05 26.19 -6.13
N ILE A 576 -12.50 27.33 -6.47
CA ILE A 576 -12.95 28.66 -6.02
C ILE A 576 -13.91 29.24 -7.05
N PHE A 577 -15.08 29.70 -6.60
CA PHE A 577 -16.15 30.28 -7.42
C PHE A 577 -16.21 31.80 -7.31
N SER A 578 -16.00 32.31 -6.10
CA SER A 578 -15.92 33.75 -5.88
C SER A 578 -14.94 34.03 -4.74
N GLU A 579 -14.28 35.19 -4.87
CA GLU A 579 -13.36 35.72 -3.87
C GLU A 579 -13.80 37.13 -3.48
N LYS A 580 -13.88 37.39 -2.18
CA LYS A 580 -14.13 38.69 -1.63
C LYS A 580 -12.99 39.05 -0.68
N LYS A 581 -12.28 40.15 -0.98
CA LYS A 581 -11.22 40.61 -0.09
C LYS A 581 -11.83 41.10 1.22
N LEU A 582 -11.24 40.70 2.32
CA LEU A 582 -11.58 41.13 3.66
C LEU A 582 -10.44 41.99 4.24
N ASN A 583 -10.77 42.83 5.22
CA ASN A 583 -9.75 43.56 5.96
C ASN A 583 -8.93 42.58 6.81
N VAL A 584 -7.62 42.77 6.76
CA VAL A 584 -6.66 41.99 7.53
C VAL A 584 -6.60 42.52 8.95
N SER A 585 -6.67 41.63 9.95
CA SER A 585 -6.47 41.97 11.38
C SER A 585 -5.05 41.54 11.81
N SER A 586 -4.61 42.06 12.96
CA SER A 586 -3.31 41.66 13.56
C SER A 586 -3.25 40.17 13.93
N GLU A 587 -4.38 39.53 14.19
CA GLU A 587 -4.48 38.10 14.49
C GLU A 587 -4.28 37.24 13.25
N ASP A 588 -4.64 37.75 12.07
CA ASP A 588 -4.52 37.04 10.80
C ASP A 588 -3.07 36.78 10.40
N TYR A 589 -2.13 37.64 10.85
CA TYR A 589 -0.71 37.49 10.55
C TYR A 589 -0.14 36.19 11.11
N GLY A 590 -0.37 35.90 12.39
CA GLY A 590 0.10 34.69 13.03
C GLY A 590 -0.44 33.41 12.36
N ALA A 591 -1.75 33.40 12.04
CA ALA A 591 -2.38 32.27 11.35
C ALA A 591 -1.77 32.05 9.96
N ALA A 592 -1.50 33.11 9.19
CA ALA A 592 -0.88 33.03 7.87
C ALA A 592 0.57 32.52 7.94
N VAL A 593 1.35 32.96 8.94
CA VAL A 593 2.72 32.47 9.16
C VAL A 593 2.69 30.96 9.47
N CYS A 594 1.82 30.52 10.37
CA CYS A 594 1.70 29.09 10.68
C CYS A 594 1.25 28.25 9.45
N ALA A 595 0.31 28.76 8.65
CA ALA A 595 -0.12 28.10 7.42
C ALA A 595 1.03 28.01 6.41
N LYS A 596 1.86 29.06 6.28
CA LYS A 596 3.04 29.09 5.42
C LYS A 596 4.10 28.08 5.89
N ILE A 597 4.35 27.98 7.20
CA ILE A 597 5.25 27.00 7.80
C ILE A 597 4.83 25.59 7.41
N LYS A 598 3.55 25.27 7.55
CA LYS A 598 3.01 23.95 7.23
C LYS A 598 3.17 23.57 5.76
N ARG A 599 3.14 24.55 4.85
CA ARG A 599 3.25 24.37 3.39
C ARG A 599 4.69 24.35 2.88
N GLU A 600 5.53 25.25 3.37
CA GLU A 600 6.86 25.55 2.85
C GLU A 600 7.99 25.15 3.80
N GLY A 601 7.67 24.72 5.02
CA GLY A 601 8.65 24.40 6.06
C GLY A 601 9.13 25.65 6.81
N LEU A 602 10.21 25.48 7.56
CA LEU A 602 10.73 26.50 8.48
C LEU A 602 11.78 27.45 7.85
N ASP A 603 12.25 27.15 6.64
CA ASP A 603 13.46 27.81 6.07
C ASP A 603 13.30 29.31 5.78
N PHE A 604 12.08 29.84 5.74
CA PHE A 604 11.84 31.27 5.59
C PHE A 604 11.83 32.03 6.94
N LEU A 605 11.83 31.32 8.07
CA LEU A 605 11.91 31.94 9.38
C LEU A 605 13.33 32.43 9.69
N PRO A 606 13.47 33.59 10.37
CA PRO A 606 14.77 34.11 10.74
C PRO A 606 15.36 33.35 11.94
N PHE A 607 16.08 32.25 11.68
CA PHE A 607 16.83 31.53 12.71
C PHE A 607 18.17 32.23 12.93
N ASN A 608 18.50 32.47 14.21
CA ASN A 608 19.84 32.89 14.58
C ASN A 608 20.68 31.71 15.14
N ALA A 609 21.96 31.94 15.35
CA ALA A 609 22.87 30.92 15.88
C ALA A 609 22.47 30.37 17.25
N GLU A 610 21.77 31.17 18.06
CA GLU A 610 21.29 30.77 19.39
C GLU A 610 20.12 29.79 19.26
N ALA A 611 19.17 30.05 18.34
CA ALA A 611 18.06 29.16 18.04
C ALA A 611 18.54 27.83 17.46
N GLU A 612 19.50 27.87 16.52
CA GLU A 612 20.08 26.64 15.98
C GLU A 612 20.80 25.81 17.04
N SER A 613 21.57 26.49 17.93
CA SER A 613 22.21 25.84 19.06
C SER A 613 21.21 25.22 20.02
N LEU A 614 20.08 25.90 20.29
CA LEU A 614 19.01 25.40 21.14
C LEU A 614 18.38 24.13 20.53
N LEU A 615 18.10 24.12 19.23
CA LEU A 615 17.54 22.94 18.55
C LEU A 615 18.47 21.72 18.65
N MET A 616 19.77 21.92 18.45
CA MET A 616 20.74 20.83 18.58
C MET A 616 20.85 20.30 20.00
N ARG A 617 20.80 21.19 21.01
CA ARG A 617 20.83 20.80 22.43
C ARG A 617 19.53 20.09 22.83
N ALA A 618 18.39 20.56 22.36
CA ALA A 618 17.09 19.92 22.63
C ALA A 618 17.03 18.53 22.01
N ALA A 619 17.54 18.36 20.79
CA ALA A 619 17.61 17.07 20.14
C ALA A 619 18.54 16.10 20.91
N PHE A 620 19.72 16.56 21.35
CA PHE A 620 20.61 15.78 22.20
C PHE A 620 19.95 15.40 23.54
N TYR A 621 19.28 16.36 24.19
CA TYR A 621 18.54 16.12 25.44
C TYR A 621 17.49 15.02 25.29
N SER A 622 16.68 15.11 24.22
CA SER A 622 15.63 14.12 23.92
C SER A 622 16.21 12.73 23.66
N GLU A 623 17.33 12.66 22.93
CA GLU A 623 18.02 11.39 22.63
C GLU A 623 18.52 10.73 23.93
N GLN A 624 19.14 11.50 24.85
CA GLN A 624 19.65 10.96 26.11
C GLN A 624 18.55 10.54 27.10
N LYS A 625 17.39 11.17 27.03
CA LYS A 625 16.23 10.84 27.88
C LYS A 625 15.31 9.78 27.27
N GLY A 626 15.54 9.34 26.02
CA GLY A 626 14.62 8.44 25.30
C GLY A 626 13.25 9.05 25.04
N MET A 627 13.18 10.38 24.87
CA MET A 627 11.97 11.13 24.60
C MET A 627 11.80 11.43 23.12
N GLU A 628 10.57 11.75 22.71
CA GLU A 628 10.30 12.22 21.36
C GLU A 628 11.05 13.53 21.07
N ASN A 629 11.69 13.61 19.92
CA ASN A 629 12.47 14.78 19.52
C ASN A 629 11.58 15.91 18.98
N LYS A 630 11.10 16.76 19.86
CA LYS A 630 10.30 17.95 19.49
C LYS A 630 11.07 19.00 18.70
N ALA A 631 12.39 18.94 18.66
CA ALA A 631 13.23 19.89 17.92
C ALA A 631 13.42 19.49 16.44
N GLU A 632 12.82 18.40 16.00
CA GLU A 632 12.86 18.00 14.59
C GLU A 632 12.05 18.99 13.73
N LYS A 633 12.64 19.39 12.58
CA LYS A 633 12.02 20.40 11.69
C LYS A 633 10.63 20.00 11.21
N THR A 634 10.38 18.72 10.98
CA THR A 634 9.06 18.17 10.61
C THR A 634 8.05 18.37 11.72
N VAL A 635 8.39 18.00 12.95
CA VAL A 635 7.54 18.14 14.14
C VAL A 635 7.25 19.62 14.42
N LEU A 636 8.25 20.49 14.32
CA LEU A 636 8.07 21.93 14.49
C LEU A 636 7.17 22.54 13.40
N SER A 637 7.27 22.05 12.16
CA SER A 637 6.41 22.55 11.07
C SER A 637 4.95 22.14 11.27
N GLU A 638 4.70 20.93 11.76
CA GLU A 638 3.35 20.45 12.04
C GLU A 638 2.71 21.17 13.23
N ASN A 639 3.50 21.49 14.26
CA ASN A 639 3.04 22.08 15.51
C ASN A 639 3.27 23.59 15.60
N ALA A 640 3.42 24.28 14.47
CA ALA A 640 3.69 25.74 14.43
C ALA A 640 2.64 26.57 15.19
N GLN A 641 1.39 26.12 15.25
CA GLN A 641 0.32 26.76 16.01
C GLN A 641 0.55 26.70 17.53
N GLU A 642 1.21 25.67 18.03
CA GLU A 642 1.45 25.51 19.45
C GLU A 642 2.61 26.38 19.93
N TRP A 643 3.74 26.35 19.20
CA TRP A 643 4.96 26.98 19.68
C TRP A 643 5.17 28.43 19.21
N LEU A 644 4.71 28.78 17.98
CA LEU A 644 4.99 30.10 17.40
C LEU A 644 3.79 31.06 17.47
N LEU A 645 2.57 30.57 17.24
CA LEU A 645 1.38 31.42 17.19
C LEU A 645 1.17 32.29 18.44
N PRO A 646 1.40 31.82 19.69
CA PRO A 646 1.26 32.66 20.88
C PRO A 646 2.17 33.90 20.87
N PHE A 647 3.33 33.80 20.24
CA PHE A 647 4.32 34.90 20.16
C PHE A 647 4.06 35.85 19.00
N LEU A 648 3.21 35.47 18.05
CA LEU A 648 2.84 36.28 16.89
C LEU A 648 1.56 37.13 17.13
N SER A 649 0.90 37.00 18.27
CA SER A 649 -0.30 37.76 18.57
C SER A 649 0.00 39.27 18.61
N GLY A 650 -0.73 40.04 17.78
CA GLY A 650 -0.54 41.48 17.67
C GLY A 650 0.71 41.92 16.89
N GLN A 651 1.42 41.01 16.26
CA GLN A 651 2.63 41.29 15.50
C GLN A 651 2.36 41.32 13.98
N ASN A 652 3.21 42.06 13.26
CA ASN A 652 3.16 42.15 11.79
C ASN A 652 4.46 41.65 11.10
N SER A 653 5.40 41.15 11.89
CA SER A 653 6.65 40.57 11.41
C SER A 653 7.19 39.53 12.39
N VAL A 654 7.93 38.56 11.89
CA VAL A 654 8.65 37.57 12.71
C VAL A 654 10.09 38.03 12.86
N SER A 655 10.57 38.15 14.11
CA SER A 655 11.97 38.48 14.42
C SER A 655 12.73 37.25 14.91
N GLU A 656 14.07 37.28 14.77
CA GLU A 656 14.94 36.22 15.31
C GLU A 656 14.71 35.97 16.80
N LYS A 657 14.53 37.03 17.55
CA LYS A 657 14.27 36.95 18.99
C LYS A 657 12.96 36.22 19.28
N MET A 658 11.91 36.53 18.53
CA MET A 658 10.61 35.84 18.70
C MET A 658 10.71 34.35 18.41
N VAL A 659 11.41 33.97 17.34
CA VAL A 659 11.65 32.57 17.02
C VAL A 659 12.41 31.88 18.14
N PHE A 660 13.46 32.51 18.66
CA PHE A 660 14.23 31.97 19.78
C PHE A 660 13.38 31.83 21.04
N ASP A 661 12.66 32.89 21.45
CA ASP A 661 11.85 32.89 22.67
C ASP A 661 10.71 31.83 22.58
N ALA A 662 10.11 31.68 21.42
CA ALA A 662 9.06 30.68 21.17
C ALA A 662 9.61 29.25 21.24
N LEU A 663 10.75 28.98 20.63
CA LEU A 663 11.43 27.69 20.72
C LEU A 663 11.90 27.40 22.15
N TYR A 664 12.43 28.40 22.83
CA TYR A 664 12.91 28.26 24.20
C TYR A 664 11.77 27.86 25.14
N TRP A 665 10.62 28.48 25.00
CA TRP A 665 9.42 28.12 25.74
C TRP A 665 8.91 26.70 25.40
N TYR A 666 8.79 26.40 24.12
CA TYR A 666 8.20 25.14 23.66
C TYR A 666 9.07 23.91 23.98
N LEU A 667 10.37 24.05 23.87
CA LEU A 667 11.33 22.96 24.08
C LEU A 667 11.76 22.80 25.57
N GLY A 668 11.31 23.68 26.48
CA GLY A 668 11.74 23.65 27.87
C GLY A 668 13.17 24.13 28.05
N GLY A 669 13.52 25.27 27.42
CA GLY A 669 14.87 25.81 27.35
C GLY A 669 15.61 25.96 28.68
N ALA A 670 14.91 26.27 29.79
CA ALA A 670 15.51 26.37 31.11
C ALA A 670 16.07 25.02 31.62
N GLU A 671 15.41 23.92 31.34
CA GLU A 671 15.89 22.59 31.67
C GLU A 671 17.04 22.17 30.77
N ILE A 672 16.94 22.49 29.46
CA ILE A 672 18.02 22.23 28.49
C ILE A 672 19.27 23.02 28.87
N ASP A 673 19.16 24.28 29.30
CA ASP A 673 20.31 25.07 29.72
C ASP A 673 21.01 24.50 30.97
N ARG A 674 20.25 23.86 31.87
CA ARG A 674 20.80 23.22 33.07
C ARG A 674 21.50 21.90 32.74
N GLU A 675 20.87 21.03 31.94
CA GLU A 675 21.35 19.66 31.68
C GLU A 675 22.31 19.60 30.47
N VAL A 676 22.13 20.48 29.49
CA VAL A 676 22.90 20.52 28.23
C VAL A 676 23.46 21.93 28.01
N PRO A 677 24.46 22.33 28.80
CA PRO A 677 24.92 23.71 28.84
C PRO A 677 25.72 24.11 27.57
N VAL A 678 25.66 25.39 27.21
CA VAL A 678 26.48 25.99 26.13
C VAL A 678 27.94 26.24 26.52
N GLN A 679 28.25 26.10 27.80
CA GLN A 679 29.61 26.28 28.35
C GLN A 679 29.87 25.23 29.43
N ILE A 680 31.06 24.72 29.47
CA ILE A 680 31.52 23.77 30.48
C ILE A 680 32.70 24.34 31.25
N VAL A 681 32.78 24.01 32.53
CA VAL A 681 33.94 24.31 33.38
C VAL A 681 34.85 23.10 33.38
N LEU A 682 36.05 23.26 32.88
CA LEU A 682 37.10 22.21 32.89
C LEU A 682 37.64 22.02 34.29
N SER A 683 38.26 20.86 34.57
CA SER A 683 38.89 20.56 35.86
C SER A 683 39.99 21.57 36.28
N ASN A 684 40.60 22.29 35.29
CA ASN A 684 41.50 23.39 35.55
C ASN A 684 40.80 24.74 35.88
N GLY A 685 39.49 24.75 36.11
CA GLY A 685 38.69 25.93 36.47
C GLY A 685 38.33 26.88 35.33
N LYS A 686 38.72 26.58 34.10
CA LYS A 686 38.47 27.46 32.95
C LYS A 686 37.13 27.13 32.28
N LYS A 687 36.32 28.16 32.01
CA LYS A 687 35.08 28.05 31.26
C LYS A 687 35.37 27.99 29.76
N ARG A 688 34.72 27.07 29.03
CA ARG A 688 34.85 26.90 27.60
C ARG A 688 33.48 26.70 26.96
N LYS A 689 33.30 27.22 25.73
CA LYS A 689 32.09 27.09 24.96
C LYS A 689 32.01 25.70 24.37
N LEU A 690 30.84 25.04 24.50
CA LEU A 690 30.53 23.80 23.86
C LEU A 690 29.68 24.03 22.59
N THR A 691 29.86 23.18 21.61
CA THR A 691 28.97 23.03 20.45
C THR A 691 28.40 21.62 20.43
N TYR A 692 27.26 21.44 19.81
CA TYR A 692 26.61 20.14 19.64
C TYR A 692 26.48 19.87 18.14
N GLU A 693 27.01 18.73 17.69
CA GLU A 693 27.13 18.43 16.28
C GLU A 693 26.60 17.03 15.96
N LYS A 694 25.99 16.87 14.79
CA LYS A 694 25.61 15.55 14.25
C LYS A 694 26.85 14.90 13.64
N LEU A 695 27.26 13.76 14.19
CA LEU A 695 28.45 13.02 13.77
C LEU A 695 28.07 11.55 13.53
N SER A 696 28.85 10.86 12.70
CA SER A 696 28.68 9.41 12.51
C SER A 696 29.02 8.67 13.81
N SER A 697 28.18 7.69 14.17
CA SER A 697 28.42 6.85 15.35
C SER A 697 29.74 6.09 15.19
N PRO A 698 30.54 5.96 16.26
CA PRO A 698 31.72 5.11 16.25
C PRO A 698 31.43 3.62 15.99
N GLU A 699 30.25 3.14 16.42
CA GLU A 699 29.84 1.75 16.32
C GLU A 699 29.20 1.44 14.96
N ASP A 700 28.43 2.40 14.39
CA ASP A 700 27.74 2.26 13.12
C ASP A 700 27.86 3.56 12.31
N LYS A 701 28.74 3.56 11.31
CA LYS A 701 29.00 4.73 10.45
C LYS A 701 27.79 5.20 9.64
N THR A 702 26.75 4.41 9.53
CA THR A 702 25.50 4.78 8.84
C THR A 702 24.55 5.57 9.74
N LYS A 703 24.73 5.48 11.06
CA LYS A 703 23.90 6.16 12.06
C LYS A 703 24.53 7.49 12.46
N LEU A 704 23.75 8.57 12.37
CA LEU A 704 24.15 9.90 12.89
C LEU A 704 23.69 10.03 14.34
N ILE A 705 24.59 10.46 15.22
CA ILE A 705 24.34 10.77 16.64
C ILE A 705 24.75 12.20 16.92
N ILE A 706 24.10 12.83 17.91
CA ILE A 706 24.49 14.18 18.36
C ILE A 706 25.50 14.04 19.50
N ARG A 707 26.63 14.75 19.40
CA ARG A 707 27.65 14.76 20.45
C ARG A 707 28.02 16.17 20.85
N PRO A 708 28.32 16.39 22.15
CA PRO A 708 28.97 17.61 22.63
C PRO A 708 30.42 17.66 22.11
N VAL A 709 30.83 18.80 21.56
CA VAL A 709 32.14 19.02 20.95
C VAL A 709 32.79 20.23 21.60
N LEU A 710 34.04 20.10 21.99
CA LEU A 710 34.87 21.19 22.48
C LEU A 710 36.11 21.36 21.59
N GLU A 711 36.16 22.50 20.90
CA GLU A 711 37.33 22.90 20.15
C GLU A 711 38.23 23.77 21.02
N ILE A 712 39.46 23.31 21.27
CA ILE A 712 40.34 23.95 22.25
C ILE A 712 41.84 23.87 21.86
N ILE A 713 42.58 24.96 22.07
CA ILE A 713 44.04 24.95 21.93
C ILE A 713 44.65 24.10 23.05
N ILE A 714 45.54 23.18 22.69
CA ILE A 714 46.11 22.16 23.60
C ILE A 714 46.65 22.73 24.92
N GLN A 715 47.29 23.90 24.90
CA GLN A 715 47.81 24.54 26.13
C GLN A 715 46.69 24.99 27.10
N GLN A 716 45.48 25.10 26.62
CA GLN A 716 44.37 25.56 27.46
C GLN A 716 43.71 24.41 28.23
N ILE A 717 44.00 23.14 27.87
CA ILE A 717 43.50 21.96 28.55
C ILE A 717 44.54 21.31 29.46
N PHE A 718 45.74 21.91 29.57
CA PHE A 718 46.74 21.45 30.54
C PHE A 718 46.17 21.49 31.96
N GLY A 719 46.44 20.46 32.74
CA GLY A 719 45.86 20.25 34.08
C GLY A 719 44.51 19.57 34.09
N CYS A 720 44.00 19.16 32.94
CA CYS A 720 42.79 18.34 32.85
C CYS A 720 43.18 16.90 32.47
N PHE A 721 42.83 15.95 33.32
CA PHE A 721 43.17 14.52 33.11
C PHE A 721 41.94 13.69 32.74
N GLU A 722 40.79 14.12 33.16
CA GLU A 722 39.51 13.47 32.87
C GLU A 722 38.80 14.17 31.72
N THR A 723 38.16 13.37 30.86
CA THR A 723 37.32 13.87 29.78
C THR A 723 36.05 14.47 30.42
N PRO A 724 35.71 15.72 30.11
CA PRO A 724 34.46 16.28 30.62
C PRO A 724 33.26 15.59 29.95
N GLU A 725 32.16 15.48 30.67
CA GLU A 725 30.93 14.82 30.22
C GLU A 725 29.72 15.74 30.26
N VAL A 726 28.72 15.48 29.39
CA VAL A 726 27.40 16.09 29.43
C VAL A 726 26.35 14.97 29.43
N MET A 727 25.55 14.89 30.46
CA MET A 727 24.55 13.85 30.67
C MET A 727 25.13 12.40 30.53
N GLY A 728 26.40 12.21 31.00
CA GLY A 728 27.08 10.92 30.90
C GLY A 728 27.69 10.62 29.53
N VAL A 729 27.65 11.56 28.59
CA VAL A 729 28.29 11.42 27.29
C VAL A 729 29.60 12.18 27.28
N PRO A 730 30.75 11.51 27.00
CA PRO A 730 32.04 12.16 26.89
C PRO A 730 32.07 13.22 25.80
N VAL A 731 32.61 14.40 26.13
CA VAL A 731 32.81 15.51 25.20
C VAL A 731 33.88 15.15 24.18
N LEU A 732 33.57 15.28 22.91
CA LEU A 732 34.55 15.10 21.83
C LEU A 732 35.49 16.33 21.78
N LEU A 733 36.75 16.14 22.14
CA LEU A 733 37.76 17.18 22.17
C LEU A 733 38.45 17.30 20.81
N ARG A 734 38.33 18.45 20.15
CA ARG A 734 39.13 18.82 18.99
C ARG A 734 40.32 19.66 19.47
N LEU A 735 41.46 18.99 19.67
CA LEU A 735 42.66 19.60 20.16
C LEU A 735 43.40 20.33 19.03
N LEU A 736 43.68 21.61 19.23
CA LEU A 736 44.31 22.48 18.23
C LEU A 736 45.70 22.91 18.66
N SER A 737 46.57 23.13 17.66
CA SER A 737 47.84 23.82 17.83
C SER A 737 47.68 25.31 18.22
N PRO A 738 48.70 26.01 18.67
CA PRO A 738 48.65 27.46 18.90
C PRO A 738 48.20 28.29 17.68
N ALA A 739 48.44 27.77 16.47
CA ALA A 739 47.97 28.36 15.21
C ALA A 739 46.57 27.88 14.79
N ARG A 740 45.81 27.26 15.71
CA ARG A 740 44.43 26.72 15.50
C ARG A 740 44.35 25.66 14.39
N ARG A 741 45.39 24.90 14.16
CA ARG A 741 45.37 23.74 13.25
C ARG A 741 45.05 22.49 14.05
N PRO A 742 44.24 21.59 13.50
CA PRO A 742 43.88 20.33 14.15
C PRO A 742 45.16 19.53 14.51
N LEU A 743 45.24 19.03 15.73
CA LEU A 743 46.30 18.13 16.22
C LEU A 743 45.73 16.73 16.42
N GLN A 744 44.63 16.63 17.16
CA GLN A 744 44.00 15.35 17.50
C GLN A 744 42.52 15.55 17.81
N ILE A 745 41.77 14.50 17.57
CA ILE A 745 40.38 14.40 18.02
C ILE A 745 40.29 13.22 18.97
N THR A 746 39.80 13.43 20.18
CA THR A 746 39.68 12.38 21.20
C THR A 746 38.48 12.63 22.11
N ASP A 747 37.89 11.57 22.59
CA ASP A 747 36.88 11.53 23.66
C ASP A 747 37.41 10.79 24.91
N ASP A 748 38.69 10.42 24.91
CA ASP A 748 39.43 9.85 26.04
C ASP A 748 40.71 10.65 26.26
N LEU A 749 40.65 11.60 27.20
CA LEU A 749 41.73 12.49 27.49
C LEU A 749 42.88 11.80 28.26
N ALA A 750 42.55 10.80 29.08
CA ALA A 750 43.55 10.02 29.81
C ALA A 750 44.44 9.21 28.87
N ASN A 751 43.81 8.52 27.93
CA ASN A 751 44.52 7.78 26.88
C ASN A 751 45.29 8.70 25.94
N PHE A 752 44.74 9.88 25.62
CA PHE A 752 45.46 10.88 24.82
C PHE A 752 46.75 11.31 25.50
N TRP A 753 46.74 11.66 26.81
CA TRP A 753 47.92 12.07 27.53
C TRP A 753 48.95 10.96 27.63
N SER A 754 48.52 9.73 27.84
CA SER A 754 49.42 8.59 28.06
C SER A 754 50.11 8.13 26.76
N ASN A 755 49.37 8.08 25.67
CA ASN A 755 49.80 7.41 24.45
C ASN A 755 50.10 8.37 23.28
N THR A 756 49.28 9.38 23.06
CA THR A 756 49.35 10.24 21.86
C THR A 756 50.17 11.52 22.10
N TRP A 757 50.05 12.10 23.28
CA TRP A 757 50.71 13.36 23.62
C TRP A 757 52.23 13.34 23.48
N PRO A 758 53.00 12.29 23.89
CA PRO A 758 54.44 12.24 23.78
C PRO A 758 54.96 12.40 22.34
N GLU A 759 54.22 11.85 21.38
CA GLU A 759 54.53 11.95 19.94
C GLU A 759 54.25 13.35 19.40
N ILE A 760 53.05 13.89 19.70
CA ILE A 760 52.66 15.24 19.31
C ILE A 760 53.60 16.28 19.92
N CYS A 761 54.06 16.08 21.17
CA CYS A 761 54.97 16.96 21.86
C CYS A 761 56.34 17.05 21.13
N LYS A 762 56.90 15.92 20.68
CA LYS A 762 58.13 15.90 19.90
C LYS A 762 58.01 16.69 18.60
N GLU A 763 56.93 16.49 17.86
CA GLU A 763 56.68 17.15 16.58
C GLU A 763 56.48 18.66 16.75
N MET A 764 55.64 19.05 17.71
CA MET A 764 55.22 20.43 17.90
C MET A 764 56.26 21.30 18.55
N LYS A 765 57.19 20.73 19.36
CA LYS A 765 58.31 21.41 19.93
C LYS A 765 59.25 22.01 18.87
N GLY A 766 59.43 21.28 17.76
CA GLY A 766 60.15 21.78 16.59
C GLY A 766 59.41 22.88 15.81
N ARG A 767 58.09 22.79 15.69
CA ARG A 767 57.26 23.75 14.91
C ARG A 767 56.92 25.03 15.67
N TYR A 768 56.76 24.95 16.99
CA TYR A 768 56.32 26.06 17.84
C TYR A 768 57.23 26.21 19.08
N PRO A 769 58.54 26.53 18.94
CA PRO A 769 59.50 26.52 20.04
C PRO A 769 59.25 27.57 21.13
N LYS A 770 58.42 28.61 20.85
CA LYS A 770 58.02 29.64 21.81
C LYS A 770 56.91 29.25 22.79
N HIS A 771 56.30 28.09 22.58
CA HIS A 771 55.18 27.60 23.40
C HIS A 771 55.68 26.50 24.36
N LYS A 772 54.99 26.32 25.50
CA LYS A 772 55.28 25.25 26.46
C LYS A 772 54.78 23.90 25.90
N TRP A 773 55.71 22.96 25.70
CA TRP A 773 55.46 21.59 25.23
C TRP A 773 55.95 20.53 26.20
N ASP A 774 56.71 20.93 27.26
CA ASP A 774 57.30 20.03 28.28
C ASP A 774 56.27 19.82 29.44
N TYR A 775 55.04 19.51 29.10
CA TYR A 775 54.05 19.18 30.10
C TYR A 775 54.26 17.73 30.55
N LYS A 776 54.87 17.54 31.75
CA LYS A 776 54.96 16.22 32.36
C LYS A 776 53.68 15.95 33.12
N ILE A 777 53.04 14.84 32.76
CA ILE A 777 51.91 14.31 33.51
C ILE A 777 52.51 13.61 34.72
N SER A 778 52.50 14.25 35.89
CA SER A 778 52.75 13.55 37.16
C SER A 778 51.43 12.94 37.60
N CYS A 779 51.34 11.62 37.58
CA CYS A 779 50.17 10.87 38.12
C CYS A 779 50.17 10.84 39.66
N ASP A 780 50.99 11.68 40.32
CA ASP A 780 51.10 11.77 41.77
C ASP A 780 50.87 13.24 42.17
N GLU A 781 49.59 13.61 42.35
CA GLU A 781 49.03 14.57 43.33
C GLU A 781 47.52 14.56 43.25
#